data_1445b23b41f5dcf5fbc5f3be21d1e185
#
_entry.id   1445b23b41f5dcf5fbc5f3be21d1e185
#
_cell.length_a   1.000
_cell.length_b   1.000
_cell.length_c   1.000
_cell.angle_alpha   90.00
_cell.angle_beta   90.00
_cell.angle_gamma   90.00
#
_symmetry.space_group_name_H-M   'P 1'
#
loop_
_entity.id
_entity.type
_entity.pdbx_description
1 polymer ?
#
loop_
_entity_poly.entity_id
_entity_poly.type
_entity_poly.pdbx_seq_one_letter_code
_entity_poly.pdbx_strand_id
1 'polypeptide(L)'
;MKFSLHENEKRMLDERVKTSRYLGADENLVLHGGGNTSVKLKVRNMIGKEVPALFVKSSGSNLATISPEDFTAIDMDHLLEAKLLKSMNDEDMSSFIRSCMLDQDQAFPSVEVFMHAFISSRFVDHSHADFIVALTNTEMDDKEISDIFNEKILVIPYVQPGFQLARYFLDTIEEKDLSNFAGVILRNHGLFTWGNSASESYDMHIKIVKEAQDFIQSKWNGVKLSSLEKKKEEEMIEFLPKLRGLLGKKGKKILTWDSSPEAVGFSLSPDAGKFCSLGPATPDMLVRMKKNYLFIDDLSKTEEMIADFVEAYQEEFKRFVSPERSMHDPSPSVMVLKGYGIVTAAPTKREADILRDEAIHSFRVASAAKAISKNRFISDQQCYDMEYWPFQEAKLAKIKRSELEGFVGLVTGAASGIGKVTLARFSKEGIQGIGSDIDPKISEVCKEIGNKAYPLNFDISSEDAVRQAFRDIVRNFGGIDVVFNNAGYLKPSPLDETTIQDLRKHVEINSIGTFIVTREAFKIMKKQGTGGSFVFNVTKNVTNPGDGMMSYGTSKAFAAQLSRYVALEGGKFGIRSNVVNPDKIFRESRIWEGGVLENRAKAKGITPEEYKKGNLLRVEVLPEHVANVVVELIKDDVFGATTGTMIPIDGGIK
;
A
#
# COMPACT_ATOMS: atom_id res chain seq x y z
N MET A 1 27.23 -8.05 14.51
CA MET A 1 26.60 -9.36 14.77
C MET A 1 27.09 -9.91 16.09
N LYS A 2 26.19 -10.34 16.96
CA LYS A 2 26.52 -10.92 18.27
C LYS A 2 26.84 -12.41 18.22
N PHE A 3 26.87 -12.99 17.01
CA PHE A 3 27.25 -14.39 16.72
C PHE A 3 27.87 -14.52 15.33
N SER A 4 28.50 -15.66 15.04
CA SER A 4 29.02 -16.01 13.71
C SER A 4 28.58 -17.41 13.29
N LEU A 5 28.45 -17.60 11.98
CA LEU A 5 28.15 -18.89 11.34
C LEU A 5 29.43 -19.47 10.74
N HIS A 6 29.62 -20.78 10.86
CA HIS A 6 30.61 -21.51 10.08
C HIS A 6 30.16 -21.59 8.61
N GLU A 7 31.09 -21.87 7.70
CA GLU A 7 30.82 -21.86 6.26
C GLU A 7 29.73 -22.86 5.85
N ASN A 8 29.68 -24.02 6.48
CA ASN A 8 28.64 -25.02 6.22
C ASN A 8 27.25 -24.52 6.67
N GLU A 9 27.17 -23.81 7.79
CA GLU A 9 25.93 -23.26 8.31
C GLU A 9 25.43 -22.08 7.46
N LYS A 10 26.34 -21.25 6.94
CA LYS A 10 26.01 -20.21 5.96
C LYS A 10 25.39 -20.80 4.70
N ARG A 11 26.02 -21.86 4.15
CA ARG A 11 25.48 -22.54 2.96
C ARG A 11 24.08 -23.08 3.20
N MET A 12 23.82 -23.67 4.37
CA MET A 12 22.46 -24.16 4.71
C MET A 12 21.45 -23.01 4.85
N LEU A 13 21.86 -21.86 5.39
CA LEU A 13 21.00 -20.67 5.42
C LEU A 13 20.73 -20.14 4.01
N ASP A 14 21.72 -20.13 3.11
CA ASP A 14 21.55 -19.71 1.71
C ASP A 14 20.60 -20.67 0.95
N GLU A 15 20.71 -21.98 1.19
CA GLU A 15 19.77 -22.98 0.65
C GLU A 15 18.34 -22.72 1.18
N ARG A 16 18.20 -22.38 2.46
CA ARG A 16 16.90 -21.98 3.06
C ARG A 16 16.34 -20.73 2.41
N VAL A 17 17.15 -19.70 2.22
CA VAL A 17 16.75 -18.46 1.52
C VAL A 17 16.24 -18.78 0.10
N LYS A 18 16.97 -19.63 -0.64
CA LYS A 18 16.57 -20.01 -2.00
C LYS A 18 15.21 -20.70 -2.04
N THR A 19 14.98 -21.72 -1.20
CA THR A 19 13.70 -22.44 -1.18
C THR A 19 12.56 -21.58 -0.64
N SER A 20 12.85 -20.66 0.31
CA SER A 20 11.90 -19.68 0.78
C SER A 20 11.44 -18.73 -0.33
N ARG A 21 12.36 -18.29 -1.19
CA ARG A 21 12.01 -17.49 -2.36
C ARG A 21 11.15 -18.25 -3.38
N TYR A 22 11.40 -19.55 -3.57
CA TYR A 22 10.54 -20.37 -4.41
C TYR A 22 9.13 -20.48 -3.86
N LEU A 23 9.00 -20.66 -2.54
CA LEU A 23 7.70 -20.70 -1.86
C LEU A 23 6.96 -19.35 -1.98
N GLY A 24 7.67 -18.23 -1.76
CA GLY A 24 7.11 -16.89 -1.81
C GLY A 24 6.86 -16.34 -3.23
N ALA A 25 7.40 -16.98 -4.28
CA ALA A 25 7.18 -16.57 -5.66
C ALA A 25 5.84 -17.06 -6.23
N ASP A 26 5.21 -18.05 -5.59
CA ASP A 26 3.87 -18.54 -5.94
C ASP A 26 2.83 -17.94 -5.01
N GLU A 27 2.03 -17.00 -5.53
CA GLU A 27 0.98 -16.30 -4.78
C GLU A 27 -0.12 -17.26 -4.30
N ASN A 28 -0.30 -18.44 -4.91
CA ASN A 28 -1.23 -19.46 -4.42
C ASN A 28 -0.71 -20.21 -3.18
N LEU A 29 0.57 -20.08 -2.85
CA LEU A 29 1.18 -20.63 -1.64
C LEU A 29 1.30 -19.58 -0.53
N VAL A 30 1.75 -18.37 -0.90
CA VAL A 30 2.04 -17.30 0.07
C VAL A 30 1.70 -15.94 -0.52
N LEU A 31 0.88 -15.19 0.18
CA LEU A 31 0.60 -13.79 -0.13
C LEU A 31 1.35 -12.85 0.82
N HIS A 32 1.95 -11.81 0.25
CA HIS A 32 2.57 -10.68 0.97
C HIS A 32 3.48 -11.11 2.12
N GLY A 33 3.11 -10.87 3.36
CA GLY A 33 3.87 -11.23 4.55
C GLY A 33 3.50 -12.58 5.18
N GLY A 34 2.55 -13.32 4.58
CA GLY A 34 2.08 -14.62 5.06
C GLY A 34 3.15 -15.71 4.98
N GLY A 35 2.87 -16.86 5.60
CA GLY A 35 3.79 -17.99 5.65
C GLY A 35 5.15 -17.68 6.29
N ASN A 36 5.89 -18.70 6.61
CA ASN A 36 7.24 -18.56 7.17
C ASN A 36 8.06 -19.84 7.00
N THR A 37 9.35 -19.70 7.14
CA THR A 37 10.29 -20.80 6.94
C THR A 37 11.40 -20.70 7.99
N SER A 38 12.02 -21.83 8.29
CA SER A 38 13.14 -21.85 9.24
C SER A 38 14.21 -22.90 8.92
N VAL A 39 15.37 -22.73 9.55
CA VAL A 39 16.46 -23.71 9.58
C VAL A 39 17.12 -23.71 10.96
N LYS A 40 17.45 -24.90 11.47
CA LYS A 40 18.18 -25.10 12.71
C LYS A 40 19.67 -25.27 12.41
N LEU A 41 20.47 -24.37 12.97
CA LEU A 41 21.91 -24.24 12.73
C LEU A 41 22.68 -24.20 14.05
N LYS A 42 23.99 -24.33 13.99
CA LYS A 42 24.89 -24.03 15.10
C LYS A 42 25.56 -22.69 14.86
N VAL A 43 25.55 -21.83 15.87
CA VAL A 43 26.23 -20.55 15.83
C VAL A 43 27.34 -20.49 16.88
N ARG A 44 28.38 -19.71 16.62
CA ARG A 44 29.37 -19.39 17.61
C ARG A 44 29.04 -18.01 18.22
N ASN A 45 28.75 -17.99 19.52
CA ASN A 45 28.44 -16.75 20.24
C ASN A 45 29.71 -15.90 20.46
N MET A 46 29.55 -14.71 21.06
CA MET A 46 30.65 -13.73 21.28
C MET A 46 31.82 -14.28 22.10
N ILE A 47 31.60 -15.27 22.97
CA ILE A 47 32.64 -15.92 23.76
C ILE A 47 33.22 -17.18 23.11
N GLY A 48 32.84 -17.45 21.85
CA GLY A 48 33.35 -18.59 21.07
C GLY A 48 32.67 -19.93 21.33
N LYS A 49 31.62 -19.99 22.19
CA LYS A 49 30.85 -21.22 22.47
C LYS A 49 29.87 -21.51 21.31
N GLU A 50 29.79 -22.77 20.89
CA GLU A 50 28.73 -23.22 19.97
C GLU A 50 27.38 -23.31 20.70
N VAL A 51 26.33 -22.74 20.08
CA VAL A 51 24.96 -22.71 20.58
C VAL A 51 24.02 -23.17 19.45
N PRO A 52 23.07 -24.08 19.72
CA PRO A 52 22.04 -24.41 18.75
C PRO A 52 21.10 -23.22 18.56
N ALA A 53 20.83 -22.85 17.32
CA ALA A 53 20.03 -21.68 16.96
C ALA A 53 18.96 -22.05 15.92
N LEU A 54 17.77 -21.47 16.09
CA LEU A 54 16.72 -21.45 15.09
C LEU A 54 16.78 -20.14 14.31
N PHE A 55 17.00 -20.23 13.00
CA PHE A 55 16.84 -19.10 12.09
C PHE A 55 15.44 -19.17 11.50
N VAL A 56 14.58 -18.26 11.87
CA VAL A 56 13.19 -18.21 11.42
C VAL A 56 12.89 -16.86 10.79
N LYS A 57 12.05 -16.84 9.75
CA LYS A 57 11.63 -15.63 9.04
C LYS A 57 11.18 -14.54 10.03
N SER A 58 11.70 -13.35 9.87
CA SER A 58 11.28 -12.16 10.62
C SER A 58 9.85 -11.76 10.27
N SER A 59 9.11 -11.28 11.26
CA SER A 59 7.74 -10.80 11.08
C SER A 59 7.69 -9.63 10.10
N GLY A 60 6.85 -9.72 9.08
CA GLY A 60 6.67 -8.69 8.06
C GLY A 60 7.60 -8.79 6.84
N SER A 61 8.64 -9.64 6.86
CA SER A 61 9.46 -9.91 5.67
C SER A 61 8.67 -10.69 4.62
N ASN A 62 8.96 -10.43 3.34
CA ASN A 62 8.32 -11.12 2.22
C ASN A 62 9.20 -12.29 1.75
N LEU A 63 8.64 -13.50 1.73
CA LEU A 63 9.37 -14.71 1.29
C LEU A 63 9.89 -14.60 -0.14
N ALA A 64 9.19 -13.93 -1.05
CA ALA A 64 9.62 -13.77 -2.44
C ALA A 64 10.94 -13.01 -2.59
N THR A 65 11.25 -12.12 -1.65
CA THR A 65 12.43 -11.24 -1.69
C THR A 65 13.36 -11.42 -0.50
N ILE A 66 13.10 -12.43 0.35
CA ILE A 66 13.82 -12.66 1.61
C ILE A 66 15.33 -12.81 1.39
N SER A 67 16.10 -12.31 2.33
CA SER A 67 17.56 -12.41 2.40
C SER A 67 18.00 -13.07 3.72
N PRO A 68 19.27 -13.47 3.88
CA PRO A 68 19.75 -14.03 5.15
C PRO A 68 19.50 -13.12 6.36
N GLU A 69 19.52 -11.80 6.17
CA GLU A 69 19.30 -10.78 7.21
C GLU A 69 17.85 -10.75 7.70
N ASP A 70 16.92 -11.28 6.90
CA ASP A 70 15.50 -11.40 7.25
C ASP A 70 15.18 -12.63 8.09
N PHE A 71 16.18 -13.41 8.50
CA PHE A 71 16.03 -14.52 9.43
C PHE A 71 16.54 -14.12 10.81
N THR A 72 15.64 -14.14 11.79
CA THR A 72 15.96 -13.87 13.18
C THR A 72 16.56 -15.13 13.83
N ALA A 73 17.71 -14.96 14.46
CA ALA A 73 18.41 -16.04 15.16
C ALA A 73 17.95 -16.14 16.61
N ILE A 74 17.44 -17.30 16.99
CA ILE A 74 16.86 -17.61 18.30
C ILE A 74 17.67 -18.71 18.98
N ASP A 75 18.01 -18.56 20.25
CA ASP A 75 18.60 -19.63 21.09
C ASP A 75 17.57 -20.75 21.26
N MET A 76 17.91 -21.93 20.69
CA MET A 76 17.01 -23.09 20.69
C MET A 76 16.83 -23.69 22.08
N ASP A 77 17.88 -23.75 22.87
CA ASP A 77 17.81 -24.36 24.20
C ASP A 77 16.88 -23.54 25.11
N HIS A 78 17.04 -22.22 25.09
CA HIS A 78 16.19 -21.31 25.84
C HIS A 78 14.73 -21.31 25.32
N LEU A 79 14.54 -21.27 23.98
CA LEU A 79 13.19 -21.30 23.40
C LEU A 79 12.42 -22.58 23.74
N LEU A 80 13.11 -23.73 23.82
CA LEU A 80 12.50 -25.02 24.13
C LEU A 80 12.05 -25.14 25.59
N GLU A 81 12.51 -24.27 26.52
CA GLU A 81 11.99 -24.19 27.88
C GLU A 81 10.49 -23.86 27.91
N ALA A 82 9.97 -23.21 26.84
CA ALA A 82 8.53 -22.96 26.67
C ALA A 82 7.68 -24.23 26.68
N LYS A 83 8.24 -25.42 26.41
CA LYS A 83 7.54 -26.71 26.52
C LYS A 83 7.02 -26.99 27.94
N LEU A 84 7.66 -26.39 28.94
CA LEU A 84 7.27 -26.55 30.35
C LEU A 84 6.04 -25.71 30.73
N LEU A 85 5.68 -24.72 29.90
CA LEU A 85 4.59 -23.79 30.16
C LEU A 85 3.26 -24.33 29.61
N LYS A 86 2.20 -24.24 30.39
CA LYS A 86 0.85 -24.63 29.97
C LYS A 86 0.10 -23.53 29.24
N SER A 87 0.39 -22.28 29.56
CA SER A 87 -0.20 -21.09 28.94
C SER A 87 0.75 -19.92 29.02
N MET A 88 0.61 -18.96 28.11
CA MET A 88 1.37 -17.71 28.07
C MET A 88 0.50 -16.67 27.38
N ASN A 89 0.37 -15.48 27.96
CA ASN A 89 -0.30 -14.36 27.30
C ASN A 89 0.61 -13.70 26.26
N ASP A 90 0.07 -12.82 25.42
CA ASP A 90 0.81 -12.22 24.30
C ASP A 90 1.97 -11.32 24.75
N GLU A 91 1.86 -10.64 25.89
CA GLU A 91 2.92 -9.76 26.42
C GLU A 91 4.08 -10.60 26.94
N ASP A 92 3.78 -11.63 27.75
CA ASP A 92 4.77 -12.58 28.23
C ASP A 92 5.43 -13.33 27.08
N MET A 93 4.65 -13.75 26.06
CA MET A 93 5.14 -14.40 24.85
C MET A 93 6.13 -13.50 24.11
N SER A 94 5.78 -12.25 23.93
CA SER A 94 6.67 -11.29 23.25
C SER A 94 7.96 -11.07 24.03
N SER A 95 7.87 -10.96 25.34
CA SER A 95 9.02 -10.79 26.25
C SER A 95 9.92 -12.02 26.27
N PHE A 96 9.32 -13.22 26.34
CA PHE A 96 10.04 -14.47 26.29
C PHE A 96 10.77 -14.68 24.96
N ILE A 97 10.09 -14.48 23.83
CA ILE A 97 10.72 -14.56 22.51
C ILE A 97 11.91 -13.59 22.42
N ARG A 98 11.76 -12.34 22.91
CA ARG A 98 12.88 -11.39 22.94
C ARG A 98 14.05 -11.91 23.76
N SER A 99 13.80 -12.51 24.93
CA SER A 99 14.88 -13.06 25.76
C SER A 99 15.65 -14.18 25.05
N CYS A 100 14.99 -14.91 24.14
CA CYS A 100 15.60 -15.97 23.34
C CYS A 100 16.36 -15.47 22.10
N MET A 101 16.21 -14.19 21.69
CA MET A 101 16.91 -13.65 20.50
C MET A 101 18.42 -13.54 20.76
N LEU A 102 19.23 -14.14 19.89
CA LEU A 102 20.69 -14.07 19.96
C LEU A 102 21.24 -12.68 19.62
N ASP A 103 20.50 -11.90 18.85
CA ASP A 103 20.79 -10.49 18.57
C ASP A 103 19.52 -9.65 18.67
N GLN A 104 19.47 -8.80 19.71
CA GLN A 104 18.31 -7.94 20.01
C GLN A 104 18.06 -6.84 18.97
N ASP A 105 19.03 -6.58 18.09
CA ASP A 105 18.92 -5.57 17.03
C ASP A 105 18.24 -6.15 15.77
N GLN A 106 18.07 -7.48 15.68
CA GLN A 106 17.30 -8.12 14.61
C GLN A 106 15.79 -7.81 14.74
N ALA A 107 15.09 -7.92 13.60
CA ALA A 107 13.64 -7.82 13.59
C ALA A 107 12.99 -8.95 14.43
N PHE A 108 11.77 -8.71 14.93
CA PHE A 108 11.04 -9.71 15.71
C PHE A 108 10.68 -10.92 14.82
N PRO A 109 10.83 -12.17 15.29
CA PRO A 109 10.53 -13.36 14.49
C PRO A 109 9.02 -13.54 14.24
N SER A 110 8.65 -14.49 13.36
CA SER A 110 7.27 -14.96 13.24
C SER A 110 6.72 -15.42 14.60
N VAL A 111 5.44 -15.16 14.84
CA VAL A 111 4.73 -15.64 16.06
C VAL A 111 4.66 -17.17 16.15
N GLU A 112 4.88 -17.86 15.04
CA GLU A 112 4.88 -19.32 14.95
C GLU A 112 6.26 -19.94 15.23
N VAL A 113 7.20 -19.16 15.75
CA VAL A 113 8.56 -19.57 16.10
C VAL A 113 8.59 -20.84 16.97
N PHE A 114 7.62 -20.99 17.88
CA PHE A 114 7.52 -22.18 18.76
C PHE A 114 7.21 -23.46 17.96
N MET A 115 6.29 -23.41 16.98
CA MET A 115 6.00 -24.56 16.12
C MET A 115 7.23 -25.00 15.33
N HIS A 116 7.97 -24.03 14.78
CA HIS A 116 9.25 -24.32 14.11
C HIS A 116 10.28 -24.95 15.04
N ALA A 117 10.31 -24.56 16.32
CA ALA A 117 11.20 -25.13 17.31
C ALA A 117 10.77 -26.55 17.73
N PHE A 118 9.47 -26.80 17.89
CA PHE A 118 8.91 -28.08 18.37
C PHE A 118 9.00 -29.20 17.32
N ILE A 119 8.94 -28.88 16.04
CA ILE A 119 9.26 -29.83 14.96
C ILE A 119 10.76 -30.09 14.99
N SER A 120 11.17 -31.35 15.20
CA SER A 120 12.60 -31.71 15.39
C SER A 120 13.45 -31.60 14.15
N SER A 121 12.88 -31.71 12.95
CA SER A 121 13.60 -31.65 11.67
C SER A 121 14.30 -30.33 11.46
N ARG A 122 15.38 -30.34 10.66
CA ARG A 122 16.26 -29.17 10.48
C ARG A 122 15.60 -28.02 9.74
N PHE A 123 14.87 -28.31 8.67
CA PHE A 123 14.20 -27.33 7.83
C PHE A 123 12.69 -27.48 8.00
N VAL A 124 11.98 -26.34 8.14
CA VAL A 124 10.53 -26.31 8.27
C VAL A 124 9.96 -25.23 7.35
N ASP A 125 8.94 -25.60 6.59
CA ASP A 125 8.17 -24.71 5.71
C ASP A 125 6.75 -24.58 6.22
N HIS A 126 6.20 -23.37 6.16
CA HIS A 126 4.81 -23.06 6.43
C HIS A 126 4.25 -22.12 5.37
N SER A 127 3.09 -22.46 4.84
CA SER A 127 2.36 -21.62 3.87
C SER A 127 0.86 -21.62 4.15
N HIS A 128 0.18 -20.60 3.59
CA HIS A 128 -1.27 -20.49 3.56
C HIS A 128 -1.82 -20.90 2.18
N ALA A 129 -1.34 -22.01 1.64
CA ALA A 129 -1.67 -22.46 0.29
C ALA A 129 -3.17 -22.54 0.02
N ASP A 130 -3.67 -21.85 -1.02
CA ASP A 130 -5.11 -21.71 -1.34
C ASP A 130 -5.86 -23.04 -1.36
N PHE A 131 -5.28 -24.08 -1.95
CA PHE A 131 -5.93 -25.39 -2.03
C PHE A 131 -6.00 -26.12 -0.68
N ILE A 132 -5.01 -25.95 0.19
CA ILE A 132 -5.05 -26.47 1.58
C ILE A 132 -6.11 -25.71 2.38
N VAL A 133 -6.12 -24.38 2.27
CA VAL A 133 -7.10 -23.55 2.97
C VAL A 133 -8.52 -23.84 2.45
N ALA A 134 -8.69 -24.09 1.16
CA ALA A 134 -9.98 -24.46 0.58
C ALA A 134 -10.52 -25.80 1.14
N LEU A 135 -9.66 -26.81 1.36
CA LEU A 135 -10.07 -28.06 2.02
C LEU A 135 -10.57 -27.79 3.45
N THR A 136 -9.87 -26.92 4.18
CA THR A 136 -10.14 -26.70 5.61
C THR A 136 -11.23 -25.66 5.88
N ASN A 137 -11.59 -24.82 4.89
CA ASN A 137 -12.72 -23.91 4.97
C ASN A 137 -14.05 -24.57 4.58
N THR A 138 -14.21 -25.83 4.94
CA THR A 138 -15.37 -26.69 4.67
C THR A 138 -15.89 -27.39 5.92
N GLU A 139 -17.09 -27.98 5.81
CA GLU A 139 -17.66 -28.87 6.83
C GLU A 139 -17.09 -30.30 6.79
N MET A 140 -16.13 -30.63 5.89
CA MET A 140 -15.43 -31.92 5.91
C MET A 140 -14.79 -32.14 7.27
N ASP A 141 -14.86 -33.37 7.78
CA ASP A 141 -14.20 -33.71 9.04
C ASP A 141 -12.68 -33.95 8.86
N ASP A 142 -11.94 -34.07 9.97
CA ASP A 142 -10.48 -34.19 9.95
C ASP A 142 -10.03 -35.50 9.31
N LYS A 143 -10.86 -36.57 9.40
CA LYS A 143 -10.57 -37.85 8.76
C LYS A 143 -10.77 -37.76 7.24
N GLU A 144 -11.88 -37.19 6.79
CA GLU A 144 -12.14 -36.97 5.37
C GLU A 144 -11.00 -36.16 4.69
N ILE A 145 -10.45 -35.15 5.40
CA ILE A 145 -9.30 -34.40 4.90
C ILE A 145 -8.03 -35.26 4.90
N SER A 146 -7.75 -36.01 5.97
CA SER A 146 -6.57 -36.87 6.08
C SER A 146 -6.56 -38.00 5.04
N ASP A 147 -7.73 -38.56 4.75
CA ASP A 147 -7.90 -39.65 3.75
C ASP A 147 -7.48 -39.23 2.33
N ILE A 148 -7.61 -37.93 1.98
CA ILE A 148 -7.12 -37.38 0.70
C ILE A 148 -5.61 -37.63 0.54
N PHE A 149 -4.88 -37.62 1.65
CA PHE A 149 -3.41 -37.76 1.71
C PHE A 149 -2.99 -39.16 2.23
N ASN A 150 -3.84 -40.16 2.09
CA ASN A 150 -3.61 -41.54 2.56
C ASN A 150 -3.19 -41.59 4.04
N GLU A 151 -3.85 -40.80 4.89
CA GLU A 151 -3.60 -40.69 6.34
C GLU A 151 -2.16 -40.24 6.71
N LYS A 152 -1.41 -39.67 5.75
CA LYS A 152 -0.06 -39.14 5.95
C LYS A 152 -0.01 -37.71 6.44
N ILE A 153 -1.15 -37.06 6.63
CA ILE A 153 -1.27 -35.69 7.12
C ILE A 153 -2.01 -35.68 8.45
N LEU A 154 -1.39 -35.01 9.43
CA LEU A 154 -2.06 -34.71 10.71
C LEU A 154 -2.89 -33.44 10.53
N VAL A 155 -4.18 -33.50 10.79
CA VAL A 155 -5.09 -32.35 10.78
C VAL A 155 -5.29 -31.87 12.21
N ILE A 156 -5.10 -30.55 12.42
CA ILE A 156 -5.29 -29.88 13.72
C ILE A 156 -6.43 -28.88 13.58
N PRO A 157 -7.39 -28.84 14.53
CA PRO A 157 -8.49 -27.89 14.51
C PRO A 157 -7.97 -26.44 14.60
N TYR A 158 -8.82 -25.47 14.24
CA TYR A 158 -8.47 -24.08 14.40
C TYR A 158 -8.17 -23.73 15.86
N VAL A 159 -6.98 -23.23 16.10
CA VAL A 159 -6.55 -22.61 17.35
C VAL A 159 -5.94 -21.25 16.99
N GLN A 160 -6.20 -20.22 17.79
CA GLN A 160 -5.64 -18.89 17.56
C GLN A 160 -4.11 -18.95 17.48
N PRO A 161 -3.48 -18.34 16.44
CA PRO A 161 -2.03 -18.27 16.31
C PRO A 161 -1.35 -17.71 17.56
N GLY A 162 -0.10 -18.13 17.79
CA GLY A 162 0.67 -17.74 18.97
C GLY A 162 0.93 -18.93 19.90
N PHE A 163 1.13 -18.66 21.20
CA PHE A 163 1.52 -19.70 22.14
C PHE A 163 0.43 -20.79 22.34
N GLN A 164 -0.84 -20.42 22.26
CA GLN A 164 -1.95 -21.39 22.40
C GLN A 164 -1.91 -22.45 21.30
N LEU A 165 -1.70 -22.04 20.04
CA LEU A 165 -1.55 -22.97 18.93
C LEU A 165 -0.32 -23.87 19.11
N ALA A 166 0.81 -23.28 19.51
CA ALA A 166 2.04 -24.01 19.74
C ALA A 166 1.91 -25.04 20.87
N ARG A 167 1.19 -24.71 21.95
CA ARG A 167 0.91 -25.63 23.05
C ARG A 167 0.00 -26.78 22.61
N TYR A 168 -1.10 -26.45 21.92
CA TYR A 168 -2.01 -27.48 21.38
C TYR A 168 -1.27 -28.44 20.42
N PHE A 169 -0.42 -27.88 19.55
CA PHE A 169 0.41 -28.66 18.66
C PHE A 169 1.36 -29.58 19.44
N LEU A 170 2.05 -29.08 20.46
CA LEU A 170 2.96 -29.86 21.28
C LEU A 170 2.23 -31.04 21.97
N ASP A 171 1.09 -30.77 22.60
CA ASP A 171 0.29 -31.81 23.25
C ASP A 171 -0.14 -32.90 22.26
N THR A 172 -0.52 -32.50 21.05
CA THR A 172 -0.92 -33.43 19.98
C THR A 172 0.24 -34.32 19.51
N ILE A 173 1.47 -33.75 19.35
CA ILE A 173 2.62 -34.53 18.87
C ILE A 173 3.30 -35.37 19.97
N GLU A 174 3.04 -35.09 21.25
CA GLU A 174 3.44 -35.95 22.36
C GLU A 174 2.60 -37.21 22.38
N GLU A 175 1.33 -37.17 21.92
CA GLU A 175 0.45 -38.32 21.79
C GLU A 175 0.63 -39.07 20.46
N LYS A 176 0.98 -38.35 19.39
CA LYS A 176 1.12 -38.88 18.02
C LYS A 176 2.55 -38.69 17.51
N ASP A 177 3.22 -39.79 17.20
CA ASP A 177 4.57 -39.72 16.63
C ASP A 177 4.58 -39.01 15.26
N LEU A 178 5.23 -37.83 15.21
CA LEU A 178 5.35 -37.03 13.98
C LEU A 178 6.07 -37.75 12.84
N SER A 179 6.90 -38.78 13.13
CA SER A 179 7.60 -39.55 12.09
C SER A 179 6.66 -40.30 11.15
N ASN A 180 5.41 -40.50 11.56
CA ASN A 180 4.37 -41.16 10.77
C ASN A 180 3.72 -40.20 9.75
N PHE A 181 3.95 -38.90 9.86
CA PHE A 181 3.31 -37.85 9.05
C PHE A 181 4.30 -37.12 8.15
N ALA A 182 3.82 -36.75 6.96
CA ALA A 182 4.57 -35.95 5.98
C ALA A 182 4.37 -34.43 6.20
N GLY A 183 3.33 -34.05 6.95
CA GLY A 183 3.03 -32.66 7.25
C GLY A 183 1.87 -32.52 8.24
N VAL A 184 1.61 -31.28 8.64
CA VAL A 184 0.49 -30.90 9.50
C VAL A 184 -0.33 -29.82 8.79
N ILE A 185 -1.64 -30.08 8.65
CA ILE A 185 -2.62 -29.07 8.22
C ILE A 185 -3.26 -28.46 9.46
N LEU A 186 -3.19 -27.14 9.55
CA LEU A 186 -3.94 -26.34 10.52
C LEU A 186 -5.24 -25.87 9.83
N ARG A 187 -6.40 -26.25 10.39
CA ARG A 187 -7.70 -25.85 9.81
C ARG A 187 -7.84 -24.33 9.74
N ASN A 188 -8.40 -23.85 8.64
CA ASN A 188 -8.58 -22.41 8.35
C ASN A 188 -7.29 -21.57 8.39
N HIS A 189 -6.09 -22.19 8.27
CA HIS A 189 -4.83 -21.49 8.40
C HIS A 189 -3.83 -21.90 7.31
N GLY A 190 -3.33 -23.14 7.32
CA GLY A 190 -2.32 -23.54 6.34
C GLY A 190 -1.66 -24.88 6.59
N LEU A 191 -0.48 -25.07 6.01
CA LEU A 191 0.29 -26.30 5.98
C LEU A 191 1.68 -26.10 6.58
N PHE A 192 2.13 -27.04 7.42
CA PHE A 192 3.53 -27.21 7.84
C PHE A 192 4.11 -28.48 7.24
N THR A 193 5.32 -28.40 6.72
CA THR A 193 6.14 -29.53 6.29
C THR A 193 7.57 -29.39 6.80
N TRP A 194 8.34 -30.46 6.74
CA TRP A 194 9.70 -30.47 7.26
C TRP A 194 10.61 -31.47 6.53
N GLY A 195 11.91 -31.32 6.70
CA GLY A 195 12.93 -32.20 6.12
C GLY A 195 14.31 -31.99 6.72
N ASN A 196 15.25 -32.84 6.37
CA ASN A 196 16.64 -32.72 6.78
C ASN A 196 17.47 -31.84 5.82
N SER A 197 16.95 -31.56 4.62
CA SER A 197 17.44 -30.57 3.67
C SER A 197 16.35 -29.57 3.31
N ALA A 198 16.74 -28.38 2.81
CA ALA A 198 15.81 -27.36 2.37
C ALA A 198 14.93 -27.86 1.20
N SER A 199 15.52 -28.64 0.27
CA SER A 199 14.77 -29.24 -0.84
C SER A 199 13.77 -30.26 -0.38
N GLU A 200 14.14 -31.16 0.54
CA GLU A 200 13.23 -32.20 1.07
C GLU A 200 11.96 -31.60 1.69
N SER A 201 12.13 -30.58 2.53
CA SER A 201 10.99 -29.86 3.14
C SER A 201 10.12 -29.18 2.09
N TYR A 202 10.73 -28.44 1.14
CA TYR A 202 10.03 -27.76 0.07
C TYR A 202 9.33 -28.73 -0.90
N ASP A 203 9.98 -29.78 -1.35
CA ASP A 203 9.42 -30.76 -2.31
C ASP A 203 8.22 -31.48 -1.69
N MET A 204 8.31 -31.82 -0.38
CA MET A 204 7.17 -32.38 0.35
C MET A 204 6.01 -31.40 0.43
N HIS A 205 6.30 -30.11 0.68
CA HIS A 205 5.30 -29.04 0.72
C HIS A 205 4.53 -28.96 -0.60
N ILE A 206 5.25 -28.86 -1.71
CA ILE A 206 4.66 -28.78 -3.05
C ILE A 206 3.86 -30.03 -3.40
N LYS A 207 4.36 -31.23 -3.01
CA LYS A 207 3.65 -32.49 -3.24
C LYS A 207 2.27 -32.49 -2.55
N ILE A 208 2.21 -32.14 -1.26
CA ILE A 208 0.95 -32.10 -0.50
C ILE A 208 -0.02 -31.08 -1.08
N VAL A 209 0.47 -29.88 -1.41
CA VAL A 209 -0.37 -28.85 -2.06
C VAL A 209 -0.90 -29.35 -3.40
N LYS A 210 -0.08 -30.07 -4.19
CA LYS A 210 -0.51 -30.64 -5.46
C LYS A 210 -1.58 -31.72 -5.29
N GLU A 211 -1.47 -32.60 -4.30
CA GLU A 211 -2.51 -33.59 -3.99
C GLU A 211 -3.83 -32.92 -3.63
N ALA A 212 -3.80 -31.85 -2.81
CA ALA A 212 -4.98 -31.05 -2.50
C ALA A 212 -5.57 -30.38 -3.76
N GLN A 213 -4.71 -29.80 -4.61
CA GLN A 213 -5.12 -29.19 -5.87
C GLN A 213 -5.81 -30.20 -6.79
N ASP A 214 -5.23 -31.37 -6.99
CA ASP A 214 -5.75 -32.41 -7.87
C ASP A 214 -7.13 -32.91 -7.38
N PHE A 215 -7.28 -33.08 -6.06
CA PHE A 215 -8.57 -33.44 -5.46
C PHE A 215 -9.64 -32.37 -5.74
N ILE A 216 -9.33 -31.09 -5.49
CA ILE A 216 -10.25 -29.99 -5.69
C ILE A 216 -10.59 -29.82 -7.18
N GLN A 217 -9.60 -29.84 -8.06
CA GLN A 217 -9.78 -29.67 -9.51
C GLN A 217 -10.58 -30.81 -10.14
N SER A 218 -10.63 -31.99 -9.51
CA SER A 218 -11.55 -33.06 -9.94
C SER A 218 -13.04 -32.68 -9.82
N LYS A 219 -13.35 -31.66 -9.01
CA LYS A 219 -14.73 -31.23 -8.70
C LYS A 219 -14.97 -29.74 -9.02
N TRP A 220 -13.92 -28.96 -9.28
CA TRP A 220 -13.98 -27.52 -9.51
C TRP A 220 -13.23 -27.10 -10.78
N ASN A 221 -13.91 -26.46 -11.68
CA ASN A 221 -13.36 -26.02 -12.98
C ASN A 221 -12.81 -24.57 -12.95
N GLY A 222 -12.57 -24.02 -11.76
CA GLY A 222 -12.14 -22.63 -11.63
C GLY A 222 -13.30 -21.63 -11.64
N VAL A 223 -12.95 -20.36 -11.54
CA VAL A 223 -13.91 -19.26 -11.62
C VAL A 223 -14.31 -19.02 -13.06
N LYS A 224 -15.60 -18.82 -13.31
CA LYS A 224 -16.07 -18.40 -14.63
C LYS A 224 -15.61 -16.98 -14.92
N LEU A 225 -14.69 -16.84 -15.87
CA LEU A 225 -14.17 -15.54 -16.30
C LEU A 225 -15.24 -14.73 -17.05
N SER A 226 -15.27 -13.42 -16.84
CA SER A 226 -16.14 -12.49 -17.54
C SER A 226 -15.45 -11.16 -17.77
N SER A 227 -15.48 -10.64 -18.99
CA SER A 227 -14.87 -9.36 -19.33
C SER A 227 -15.78 -8.19 -18.99
N LEU A 228 -15.18 -7.10 -18.51
CA LEU A 228 -15.90 -5.85 -18.28
C LEU A 228 -16.26 -5.18 -19.61
N GLU A 229 -17.52 -4.78 -19.75
CA GLU A 229 -17.99 -4.01 -20.91
C GLU A 229 -17.45 -2.56 -20.86
N LYS A 230 -17.08 -1.99 -22.02
CA LYS A 230 -16.56 -0.61 -22.10
C LYS A 230 -17.51 0.42 -21.48
N LYS A 231 -18.83 0.27 -21.65
CA LYS A 231 -19.84 1.15 -21.06
C LYS A 231 -19.78 1.12 -19.53
N LYS A 232 -19.59 -0.04 -18.94
CA LYS A 232 -19.44 -0.21 -17.48
C LYS A 232 -18.13 0.38 -16.96
N GLU A 233 -17.07 0.34 -17.75
CA GLU A 233 -15.83 1.02 -17.41
C GLU A 233 -16.02 2.52 -17.29
N GLU A 234 -16.71 3.15 -18.25
CA GLU A 234 -17.05 4.58 -18.19
C GLU A 234 -17.90 4.91 -16.94
N GLU A 235 -18.88 4.08 -16.66
CA GLU A 235 -19.74 4.25 -15.48
C GLU A 235 -18.95 4.17 -14.18
N MET A 236 -17.98 3.26 -14.09
CA MET A 236 -17.10 3.17 -12.92
C MET A 236 -16.17 4.36 -12.75
N ILE A 237 -15.58 4.87 -13.84
CA ILE A 237 -14.75 6.10 -13.78
C ILE A 237 -15.56 7.29 -13.24
N GLU A 238 -16.83 7.38 -13.60
CA GLU A 238 -17.73 8.41 -13.06
C GLU A 238 -18.13 8.15 -11.58
N PHE A 239 -18.22 6.88 -11.17
CA PHE A 239 -18.68 6.45 -9.86
C PHE A 239 -17.58 6.46 -8.78
N LEU A 240 -16.35 6.04 -9.11
CA LEU A 240 -15.26 5.87 -8.13
C LEU A 240 -14.99 7.11 -7.27
N PRO A 241 -14.99 8.36 -7.79
CA PRO A 241 -14.81 9.54 -6.93
C PRO A 241 -15.91 9.69 -5.87
N LYS A 242 -17.16 9.41 -6.23
CA LYS A 242 -18.28 9.43 -5.27
C LYS A 242 -18.10 8.37 -4.19
N LEU A 243 -17.77 7.14 -4.59
CA LEU A 243 -17.49 6.05 -3.64
C LEU A 243 -16.34 6.41 -2.70
N ARG A 244 -15.24 6.94 -3.24
CA ARG A 244 -14.10 7.39 -2.44
C ARG A 244 -14.49 8.46 -1.42
N GLY A 245 -15.36 9.38 -1.80
CA GLY A 245 -15.89 10.40 -0.92
C GLY A 245 -16.72 9.83 0.23
N LEU A 246 -17.59 8.86 -0.05
CA LEU A 246 -18.41 8.19 0.96
C LEU A 246 -17.56 7.46 2.01
N LEU A 247 -16.49 6.78 1.56
CA LEU A 247 -15.56 6.04 2.43
C LEU A 247 -14.57 6.95 3.17
N GLY A 248 -14.31 8.14 2.65
CA GLY A 248 -13.32 9.09 3.15
C GLY A 248 -13.81 10.05 4.24
N LYS A 249 -15.02 9.90 4.75
CA LYS A 249 -15.62 10.81 5.77
C LYS A 249 -14.83 10.86 7.09
N LYS A 250 -14.18 9.78 7.49
CA LYS A 250 -13.36 9.67 8.72
C LYS A 250 -11.85 9.73 8.49
N GLY A 251 -11.42 9.90 7.26
CA GLY A 251 -10.02 9.94 6.84
C GLY A 251 -9.89 9.55 5.39
N LYS A 252 -9.02 10.22 4.65
CA LYS A 252 -8.86 9.97 3.21
C LYS A 252 -8.49 8.51 2.94
N LYS A 253 -9.01 7.95 1.86
CA LYS A 253 -8.74 6.59 1.40
C LYS A 253 -8.24 6.61 -0.04
N ILE A 254 -7.43 5.63 -0.40
CA ILE A 254 -7.06 5.33 -1.77
C ILE A 254 -7.83 4.08 -2.18
N LEU A 255 -8.42 4.12 -3.36
CA LEU A 255 -9.13 2.97 -3.90
C LEU A 255 -8.26 2.22 -4.89
N THR A 256 -8.38 0.89 -4.90
CA THR A 256 -7.91 0.03 -5.98
C THR A 256 -9.12 -0.67 -6.58
N TRP A 257 -9.29 -0.53 -7.89
CA TRP A 257 -10.35 -1.21 -8.62
C TRP A 257 -9.78 -2.32 -9.49
N ASP A 258 -10.17 -3.56 -9.18
CA ASP A 258 -9.88 -4.74 -9.99
C ASP A 258 -11.07 -5.07 -10.89
N SER A 259 -10.87 -4.88 -12.19
CA SER A 259 -11.79 -5.23 -13.25
C SER A 259 -11.27 -6.39 -14.13
N SER A 260 -10.36 -7.21 -13.58
CA SER A 260 -9.88 -8.41 -14.26
C SER A 260 -11.05 -9.34 -14.59
N PRO A 261 -10.92 -10.19 -15.62
CA PRO A 261 -11.98 -11.15 -15.97
C PRO A 261 -12.38 -12.06 -14.80
N GLU A 262 -11.45 -12.34 -13.88
CA GLU A 262 -11.70 -13.11 -12.67
C GLU A 262 -12.54 -12.33 -11.66
N ALA A 263 -12.14 -11.09 -11.33
CA ALA A 263 -12.86 -10.23 -10.41
C ALA A 263 -14.28 -9.92 -10.88
N VAL A 264 -14.45 -9.66 -12.18
CA VAL A 264 -15.78 -9.48 -12.79
C VAL A 264 -16.58 -10.77 -12.73
N GLY A 265 -15.97 -11.91 -13.05
CA GLY A 265 -16.60 -13.24 -12.96
C GLY A 265 -17.10 -13.56 -11.55
N PHE A 266 -16.29 -13.27 -10.51
CA PHE A 266 -16.72 -13.40 -9.11
C PHE A 266 -17.91 -12.52 -8.78
N SER A 267 -17.86 -11.26 -9.16
CA SER A 267 -18.94 -10.31 -8.87
C SER A 267 -20.29 -10.69 -9.52
N LEU A 268 -20.26 -11.50 -10.59
CA LEU A 268 -21.42 -12.05 -11.28
C LEU A 268 -21.85 -13.43 -10.75
N SER A 269 -21.06 -14.05 -9.86
CA SER A 269 -21.43 -15.35 -9.27
C SER A 269 -22.74 -15.24 -8.49
N PRO A 270 -23.65 -16.24 -8.61
CA PRO A 270 -24.86 -16.30 -7.80
C PRO A 270 -24.58 -16.31 -6.29
N ASP A 271 -23.39 -16.72 -5.89
CA ASP A 271 -22.98 -16.81 -4.50
C ASP A 271 -22.15 -15.60 -4.03
N ALA A 272 -21.89 -14.61 -4.88
CA ALA A 272 -21.02 -13.47 -4.54
C ALA A 272 -21.41 -12.79 -3.22
N GLY A 273 -22.71 -12.52 -3.01
CA GLY A 273 -23.19 -11.94 -1.77
C GLY A 273 -22.99 -12.85 -0.55
N LYS A 274 -23.10 -14.19 -0.72
CA LYS A 274 -22.83 -15.15 0.37
C LYS A 274 -21.34 -15.20 0.70
N PHE A 275 -20.48 -15.21 -0.30
CA PHE A 275 -19.03 -15.21 -0.08
C PHE A 275 -18.57 -13.95 0.66
N CYS A 276 -19.24 -12.81 0.47
CA CYS A 276 -18.93 -11.58 1.19
C CYS A 276 -19.19 -11.64 2.72
N SER A 277 -19.87 -12.67 3.21
CA SER A 277 -20.16 -12.87 4.64
C SER A 277 -19.49 -14.11 5.24
N LEU A 278 -18.61 -14.81 4.51
CA LEU A 278 -17.92 -16.00 5.00
C LEU A 278 -16.65 -15.70 5.80
N GLY A 279 -16.10 -14.52 5.66
CA GLY A 279 -14.75 -14.18 6.13
C GLY A 279 -13.68 -14.33 5.03
N PRO A 280 -12.45 -13.87 5.29
CA PRO A 280 -11.31 -14.05 4.38
C PRO A 280 -10.84 -15.51 4.33
N ALA A 281 -9.88 -15.79 3.43
CA ALA A 281 -9.35 -17.15 3.28
C ALA A 281 -8.72 -17.66 4.58
N THR A 282 -7.97 -16.82 5.28
CA THR A 282 -7.30 -17.16 6.55
C THR A 282 -7.55 -16.10 7.62
N PRO A 283 -7.47 -16.47 8.92
CA PRO A 283 -7.74 -15.54 10.02
C PRO A 283 -6.78 -14.36 10.14
N ASP A 284 -5.53 -14.50 9.70
CA ASP A 284 -4.55 -13.41 9.72
C ASP A 284 -4.93 -12.24 8.78
N MET A 285 -5.71 -12.50 7.72
CA MET A 285 -6.26 -11.48 6.83
C MET A 285 -7.33 -10.60 7.51
N LEU A 286 -7.98 -11.09 8.59
CA LEU A 286 -9.02 -10.35 9.33
C LEU A 286 -8.55 -8.98 9.82
N VAL A 287 -7.29 -8.88 10.22
CA VAL A 287 -6.69 -7.63 10.71
C VAL A 287 -6.78 -6.49 9.69
N ARG A 288 -6.81 -6.83 8.38
CA ARG A 288 -6.88 -5.86 7.28
C ARG A 288 -8.23 -5.83 6.59
N MET A 289 -8.80 -7.01 6.31
CA MET A 289 -9.97 -7.16 5.44
C MET A 289 -11.28 -7.03 6.20
N LYS A 290 -11.30 -7.28 7.51
CA LYS A 290 -12.48 -7.55 8.33
C LYS A 290 -13.17 -8.87 7.94
N LYS A 291 -14.12 -9.30 8.74
CA LYS A 291 -14.89 -10.52 8.47
C LYS A 291 -15.80 -10.38 7.25
N ASN A 292 -16.53 -9.29 7.16
CA ASN A 292 -17.52 -9.09 6.10
C ASN A 292 -17.00 -8.11 5.02
N TYR A 293 -17.39 -8.39 3.77
CA TYR A 293 -17.19 -7.50 2.63
C TYR A 293 -18.54 -6.91 2.21
N LEU A 294 -18.53 -5.74 1.59
CA LEU A 294 -19.76 -5.13 1.11
C LEU A 294 -20.07 -5.62 -0.30
N PHE A 295 -21.20 -6.27 -0.49
CA PHE A 295 -21.72 -6.61 -1.82
C PHE A 295 -22.65 -5.50 -2.31
N ILE A 296 -22.34 -4.88 -3.46
CA ILE A 296 -23.11 -3.81 -4.08
C ILE A 296 -23.71 -4.35 -5.37
N ASP A 297 -25.00 -4.58 -5.37
CA ASP A 297 -25.76 -5.05 -6.55
C ASP A 297 -26.39 -3.89 -7.36
N ASP A 298 -26.54 -2.71 -6.73
CA ASP A 298 -27.08 -1.50 -7.33
C ASP A 298 -26.23 -0.28 -6.91
N LEU A 299 -25.49 0.32 -7.85
CA LEU A 299 -24.63 1.48 -7.59
C LEU A 299 -25.41 2.70 -7.07
N SER A 300 -26.71 2.82 -7.38
CA SER A 300 -27.53 3.95 -6.92
C SER A 300 -27.79 3.91 -5.41
N LYS A 301 -27.76 2.73 -4.80
CA LYS A 301 -28.01 2.49 -3.36
C LYS A 301 -26.73 2.43 -2.51
N THR A 302 -25.58 2.70 -3.09
CA THR A 302 -24.27 2.51 -2.42
C THR A 302 -24.18 3.26 -1.08
N GLU A 303 -24.73 4.46 -0.97
CA GLU A 303 -24.66 5.25 0.28
C GLU A 303 -25.46 4.57 1.41
N GLU A 304 -26.67 4.07 1.12
CA GLU A 304 -27.51 3.31 2.04
C GLU A 304 -26.79 2.01 2.45
N MET A 305 -26.29 1.23 1.48
CA MET A 305 -25.60 -0.03 1.73
C MET A 305 -24.31 0.14 2.56
N ILE A 306 -23.59 1.24 2.39
CA ILE A 306 -22.43 1.57 3.25
C ILE A 306 -22.90 1.91 4.66
N ALA A 307 -24.00 2.64 4.82
CA ALA A 307 -24.55 2.98 6.13
C ALA A 307 -24.97 1.71 6.89
N ASP A 308 -25.70 0.81 6.24
CA ASP A 308 -26.13 -0.48 6.81
C ASP A 308 -24.92 -1.35 7.21
N PHE A 309 -23.89 -1.39 6.36
CA PHE A 309 -22.64 -2.11 6.66
C PHE A 309 -21.96 -1.54 7.92
N VAL A 310 -21.87 -0.22 8.02
CA VAL A 310 -21.26 0.47 9.18
C VAL A 310 -22.05 0.18 10.45
N GLU A 311 -23.39 0.21 10.39
CA GLU A 311 -24.25 -0.10 11.53
C GLU A 311 -24.09 -1.56 11.98
N ALA A 312 -24.14 -2.49 11.04
CA ALA A 312 -23.94 -3.92 11.34
C ALA A 312 -22.57 -4.19 11.97
N TYR A 313 -21.50 -3.57 11.48
CA TYR A 313 -20.16 -3.69 12.06
C TYR A 313 -20.10 -3.12 13.49
N GLN A 314 -20.76 -1.97 13.74
CA GLN A 314 -20.81 -1.37 15.07
C GLN A 314 -21.60 -2.23 16.07
N GLU A 315 -22.68 -2.89 15.62
CA GLU A 315 -23.46 -3.81 16.46
C GLU A 315 -22.67 -5.07 16.76
N GLU A 316 -21.98 -5.64 15.77
CA GLU A 316 -21.12 -6.82 15.97
C GLU A 316 -19.98 -6.50 16.94
N PHE A 317 -19.34 -5.33 16.80
CA PHE A 317 -18.35 -4.85 17.75
C PHE A 317 -18.89 -4.78 19.17
N LYS A 318 -20.05 -4.17 19.40
CA LYS A 318 -20.68 -4.08 20.73
C LYS A 318 -21.00 -5.45 21.35
N ARG A 319 -21.29 -6.46 20.52
CA ARG A 319 -21.62 -7.83 20.98
C ARG A 319 -20.41 -8.55 21.57
N PHE A 320 -19.22 -8.37 20.99
CA PHE A 320 -18.04 -9.17 21.32
C PHE A 320 -16.99 -8.40 22.14
N VAL A 321 -17.12 -7.08 22.25
CA VAL A 321 -16.10 -6.23 22.88
C VAL A 321 -16.03 -6.39 24.39
N SER A 322 -14.78 -6.48 24.90
CA SER A 322 -14.47 -6.02 26.25
C SER A 322 -14.36 -4.49 26.30
N PRO A 323 -14.72 -3.84 27.42
CA PRO A 323 -14.84 -2.37 27.52
C PRO A 323 -13.55 -1.57 27.20
N GLU A 324 -12.43 -2.22 27.07
CA GLU A 324 -11.09 -1.60 26.97
C GLU A 324 -10.60 -1.40 25.52
N ARG A 325 -11.33 -1.88 24.49
CA ARG A 325 -10.88 -1.81 23.08
C ARG A 325 -11.58 -0.70 22.32
N SER A 326 -10.81 0.01 21.50
CA SER A 326 -11.34 0.99 20.57
C SER A 326 -11.71 0.34 19.24
N MET A 327 -12.89 0.68 18.71
CA MET A 327 -13.36 0.17 17.43
C MET A 327 -12.52 0.72 16.28
N HIS A 328 -12.13 -0.16 15.35
CA HIS A 328 -11.51 0.22 14.09
C HIS A 328 -12.46 1.06 13.23
N ASP A 329 -11.94 1.66 12.13
CA ASP A 329 -12.78 2.33 11.15
C ASP A 329 -13.86 1.36 10.63
N PRO A 330 -15.17 1.63 10.85
CA PRO A 330 -16.23 0.68 10.48
C PRO A 330 -16.52 0.64 8.97
N SER A 331 -15.93 1.53 8.17
CA SER A 331 -16.17 1.55 6.71
C SER A 331 -15.68 0.26 6.04
N PRO A 332 -16.33 -0.22 4.97
CA PRO A 332 -15.89 -1.41 4.25
C PRO A 332 -14.51 -1.17 3.62
N SER A 333 -13.60 -2.14 3.79
CA SER A 333 -12.28 -2.17 3.15
C SER A 333 -12.29 -2.93 1.82
N VAL A 334 -13.20 -3.89 1.66
CA VAL A 334 -13.41 -4.69 0.45
C VAL A 334 -14.87 -4.58 0.01
N MET A 335 -15.08 -4.26 -1.25
CA MET A 335 -16.41 -4.13 -1.86
C MET A 335 -16.45 -4.93 -3.17
N VAL A 336 -17.49 -5.75 -3.34
CA VAL A 336 -17.77 -6.50 -4.55
C VAL A 336 -18.91 -5.83 -5.28
N LEU A 337 -18.66 -5.31 -6.48
CA LEU A 337 -19.63 -4.58 -7.28
C LEU A 337 -20.12 -5.48 -8.42
N LYS A 338 -21.38 -5.87 -8.38
CA LYS A 338 -21.98 -6.84 -9.30
C LYS A 338 -21.81 -6.44 -10.77
N GLY A 339 -21.00 -7.19 -11.49
CA GLY A 339 -20.69 -6.98 -12.91
C GLY A 339 -19.64 -5.90 -13.19
N TYR A 340 -18.97 -5.37 -12.13
CA TYR A 340 -17.89 -4.38 -12.24
C TYR A 340 -16.57 -4.87 -11.63
N GLY A 341 -16.60 -5.96 -10.83
CA GLY A 341 -15.41 -6.50 -10.17
C GLY A 341 -15.32 -6.12 -8.69
N ILE A 342 -14.09 -5.87 -8.21
CA ILE A 342 -13.79 -5.66 -6.79
C ILE A 342 -13.15 -4.28 -6.61
N VAL A 343 -13.57 -3.55 -5.59
CA VAL A 343 -12.93 -2.31 -5.15
C VAL A 343 -12.45 -2.49 -3.72
N THR A 344 -11.22 -2.12 -3.46
CA THR A 344 -10.63 -2.09 -2.12
C THR A 344 -10.26 -0.67 -1.71
N ALA A 345 -10.33 -0.38 -0.41
CA ALA A 345 -10.11 0.94 0.16
C ALA A 345 -9.17 0.88 1.36
N ALA A 346 -8.07 1.62 1.31
CA ALA A 346 -7.09 1.69 2.40
C ALA A 346 -6.45 3.08 2.49
N PRO A 347 -5.72 3.38 3.59
CA PRO A 347 -4.98 4.63 3.71
C PRO A 347 -3.84 4.79 2.69
N THR A 348 -3.26 3.71 2.19
CA THR A 348 -2.19 3.75 1.18
C THR A 348 -2.53 2.89 -0.02
N LYS A 349 -1.95 3.23 -1.18
CA LYS A 349 -2.10 2.41 -2.41
C LYS A 349 -1.60 0.98 -2.20
N ARG A 350 -0.47 0.83 -1.51
CA ARG A 350 0.09 -0.49 -1.20
C ARG A 350 -0.87 -1.34 -0.36
N GLU A 351 -1.46 -0.78 0.68
CA GLU A 351 -2.45 -1.48 1.51
C GLU A 351 -3.70 -1.83 0.71
N ALA A 352 -4.19 -0.91 -0.16
CA ALA A 352 -5.34 -1.18 -1.02
C ALA A 352 -5.06 -2.30 -2.03
N ASP A 353 -3.83 -2.38 -2.57
CA ASP A 353 -3.41 -3.47 -3.47
C ASP A 353 -3.30 -4.81 -2.72
N ILE A 354 -2.76 -4.82 -1.50
CA ILE A 354 -2.74 -6.01 -0.64
C ILE A 354 -4.15 -6.54 -0.40
N LEU A 355 -5.08 -5.65 -0.03
CA LEU A 355 -6.49 -6.02 0.16
C LEU A 355 -7.13 -6.61 -1.11
N ARG A 356 -6.79 -6.09 -2.29
CA ARG A 356 -7.26 -6.62 -3.57
C ARG A 356 -6.77 -8.06 -3.78
N ASP A 357 -5.49 -8.31 -3.56
CA ASP A 357 -4.89 -9.63 -3.75
C ASP A 357 -5.48 -10.63 -2.75
N GLU A 358 -5.56 -10.26 -1.46
CA GLU A 358 -6.18 -11.07 -0.41
C GLU A 358 -7.67 -11.36 -0.72
N ALA A 359 -8.42 -10.40 -1.28
CA ALA A 359 -9.82 -10.59 -1.65
C ALA A 359 -9.99 -11.59 -2.78
N ILE A 360 -9.19 -11.49 -3.85
CA ILE A 360 -9.23 -12.43 -4.97
C ILE A 360 -8.94 -13.86 -4.51
N HIS A 361 -7.91 -14.06 -3.68
CA HIS A 361 -7.58 -15.37 -3.12
C HIS A 361 -8.70 -15.89 -2.20
N SER A 362 -9.27 -15.03 -1.35
CA SER A 362 -10.40 -15.41 -0.49
C SER A 362 -11.61 -15.89 -1.30
N PHE A 363 -11.92 -15.26 -2.43
CA PHE A 363 -12.99 -15.71 -3.31
C PHE A 363 -12.66 -17.02 -4.05
N ARG A 364 -11.41 -17.23 -4.48
CA ARG A 364 -10.95 -18.51 -5.06
C ARG A 364 -11.14 -19.63 -4.05
N VAL A 365 -10.63 -19.44 -2.82
CA VAL A 365 -10.74 -20.39 -1.72
C VAL A 365 -12.21 -20.71 -1.43
N ALA A 366 -13.07 -19.69 -1.27
CA ALA A 366 -14.49 -19.90 -1.01
C ALA A 366 -15.21 -20.66 -2.13
N SER A 367 -14.88 -20.35 -3.40
CA SER A 367 -15.46 -21.03 -4.57
C SER A 367 -14.99 -22.49 -4.67
N ALA A 368 -13.71 -22.75 -4.44
CA ALA A 368 -13.12 -24.07 -4.44
C ALA A 368 -13.68 -24.93 -3.29
N ALA A 369 -13.74 -24.38 -2.09
CA ALA A 369 -14.34 -25.03 -0.91
C ALA A 369 -15.80 -25.41 -1.16
N LYS A 370 -16.61 -24.51 -1.72
CA LYS A 370 -18.01 -24.79 -2.06
C LYS A 370 -18.18 -25.94 -3.05
N ALA A 371 -17.25 -26.10 -3.98
CA ALA A 371 -17.33 -27.17 -4.99
C ALA A 371 -17.10 -28.58 -4.39
N ILE A 372 -16.45 -28.68 -3.24
CA ILE A 372 -16.14 -29.96 -2.59
C ILE A 372 -17.05 -30.25 -1.39
N SER A 373 -17.45 -29.21 -0.63
CA SER A 373 -18.34 -29.34 0.52
C SER A 373 -18.96 -27.98 0.85
N LYS A 374 -19.78 -27.88 1.90
CA LYS A 374 -20.31 -26.60 2.39
C LYS A 374 -19.21 -25.78 3.03
N ASN A 375 -19.20 -24.47 2.70
CA ASN A 375 -18.24 -23.54 3.30
C ASN A 375 -18.43 -23.43 4.82
N ARG A 376 -17.33 -23.44 5.54
CA ARG A 376 -17.25 -23.18 6.97
C ARG A 376 -16.00 -22.39 7.28
N PHE A 377 -16.15 -21.23 7.92
CA PHE A 377 -15.06 -20.43 8.46
C PHE A 377 -15.03 -20.55 9.99
N ILE A 378 -14.13 -19.84 10.64
CA ILE A 378 -14.09 -19.76 12.10
C ILE A 378 -15.31 -19.02 12.66
N SER A 379 -15.61 -19.17 13.95
CA SER A 379 -16.77 -18.53 14.57
C SER A 379 -16.65 -17.01 14.64
N ASP A 380 -17.77 -16.32 14.80
CA ASP A 380 -17.82 -14.85 14.92
C ASP A 380 -16.94 -14.34 16.07
N GLN A 381 -16.95 -15.04 17.21
CA GLN A 381 -16.08 -14.71 18.35
C GLN A 381 -14.59 -14.83 17.96
N GLN A 382 -14.21 -15.92 17.28
CA GLN A 382 -12.84 -16.14 16.82
C GLN A 382 -12.41 -15.10 15.76
N CYS A 383 -13.32 -14.70 14.86
CA CYS A 383 -13.06 -13.61 13.93
C CYS A 383 -12.76 -12.30 14.68
N TYR A 384 -13.58 -11.98 15.67
CA TYR A 384 -13.39 -10.80 16.51
C TYR A 384 -12.06 -10.85 17.27
N ASP A 385 -11.74 -11.99 17.92
CA ASP A 385 -10.50 -12.16 18.67
C ASP A 385 -9.25 -11.98 17.79
N MET A 386 -9.33 -12.37 16.52
CA MET A 386 -8.26 -12.18 15.54
C MET A 386 -8.18 -10.75 15.02
N GLU A 387 -9.31 -10.11 14.67
CA GLU A 387 -9.34 -8.73 14.18
C GLU A 387 -8.81 -7.74 15.22
N TYR A 388 -9.12 -7.98 16.49
CA TYR A 388 -8.70 -7.16 17.64
C TYR A 388 -7.62 -7.83 18.49
N TRP A 389 -6.79 -8.66 17.87
CA TRP A 389 -5.73 -9.37 18.60
C TRP A 389 -4.67 -8.40 19.13
N PRO A 390 -4.44 -8.35 20.49
CA PRO A 390 -3.54 -7.36 21.11
C PRO A 390 -2.14 -7.34 20.53
N PHE A 391 -1.61 -8.50 20.14
CA PHE A 391 -0.30 -8.62 19.51
C PHE A 391 -0.21 -7.89 18.15
N GLN A 392 -1.28 -7.93 17.35
CA GLN A 392 -1.35 -7.21 16.06
C GLN A 392 -1.64 -5.73 16.29
N GLU A 393 -2.52 -5.39 17.22
CA GLU A 393 -2.80 -4.02 17.64
C GLU A 393 -1.52 -3.28 18.05
N ALA A 394 -0.65 -3.92 18.86
CA ALA A 394 0.63 -3.37 19.28
C ALA A 394 1.60 -3.10 18.09
N LYS A 395 1.49 -3.87 17.00
CA LYS A 395 2.25 -3.61 15.77
C LYS A 395 1.68 -2.43 14.99
N LEU A 396 0.35 -2.37 14.85
CA LEU A 396 -0.34 -1.28 14.16
C LEU A 396 -0.12 0.06 14.87
N ALA A 397 -0.15 0.09 16.20
CA ALA A 397 0.10 1.30 17.01
C ALA A 397 1.50 1.90 16.82
N LYS A 398 2.48 1.11 16.38
CA LYS A 398 3.85 1.59 16.06
C LYS A 398 3.94 2.28 14.69
N ILE A 399 2.96 2.10 13.83
CA ILE A 399 2.91 2.76 12.51
C ILE A 399 2.49 4.20 12.73
N LYS A 400 3.46 5.12 12.70
CA LYS A 400 3.16 6.56 12.69
C LYS A 400 2.59 6.94 11.33
N ARG A 401 1.28 7.13 11.26
CA ARG A 401 0.61 7.65 10.08
C ARG A 401 0.80 9.16 9.97
N SER A 402 1.08 9.64 8.76
CA SER A 402 1.09 11.08 8.48
C SER A 402 -0.34 11.60 8.38
N GLU A 403 -0.56 12.86 8.75
CA GLU A 403 -1.82 13.58 8.57
C GLU A 403 -2.32 13.57 7.10
N LEU A 404 -1.38 13.60 6.16
CA LEU A 404 -1.66 13.62 4.72
C LEU A 404 -1.69 12.21 4.08
N GLU A 405 -1.67 11.15 4.88
CA GLU A 405 -1.82 9.79 4.37
C GLU A 405 -3.25 9.58 3.81
N GLY A 406 -3.36 8.88 2.69
CA GLY A 406 -4.62 8.73 1.96
C GLY A 406 -4.92 9.85 0.97
N PHE A 407 -4.16 10.94 0.98
CA PHE A 407 -4.26 11.97 -0.04
C PHE A 407 -3.63 11.50 -1.35
N VAL A 408 -4.26 11.92 -2.46
CA VAL A 408 -3.75 11.74 -3.83
C VAL A 408 -3.43 13.12 -4.40
N GLY A 409 -2.17 13.35 -4.78
CA GLY A 409 -1.69 14.66 -5.20
C GLY A 409 -0.98 14.64 -6.55
N LEU A 410 -1.45 15.44 -7.52
CA LEU A 410 -0.80 15.65 -8.84
C LEU A 410 0.16 16.83 -8.78
N VAL A 411 1.38 16.60 -9.28
CA VAL A 411 2.39 17.63 -9.52
C VAL A 411 2.68 17.67 -11.01
N THR A 412 2.38 18.79 -11.68
CA THR A 412 2.71 18.99 -13.09
C THR A 412 4.11 19.56 -13.26
N GLY A 413 4.83 19.17 -14.31
CA GLY A 413 6.24 19.56 -14.51
C GLY A 413 7.17 18.96 -13.46
N ALA A 414 6.99 17.67 -13.14
CA ALA A 414 7.64 17.01 -12.03
C ALA A 414 8.96 16.29 -12.39
N ALA A 415 9.41 16.33 -13.64
CA ALA A 415 10.67 15.69 -14.03
C ALA A 415 11.92 16.46 -13.59
N SER A 416 11.78 17.71 -13.12
CA SER A 416 12.91 18.56 -12.69
C SER A 416 12.49 19.66 -11.72
N GLY A 417 13.47 20.37 -11.14
CA GLY A 417 13.31 21.61 -10.39
C GLY A 417 12.29 21.53 -9.25
N ILE A 418 11.45 22.57 -9.13
CA ILE A 418 10.43 22.69 -8.07
C ILE A 418 9.48 21.50 -8.07
N GLY A 419 9.05 21.04 -9.26
CA GLY A 419 8.12 19.92 -9.38
C GLY A 419 8.68 18.62 -8.82
N LYS A 420 9.93 18.24 -9.19
CA LYS A 420 10.60 17.03 -8.68
C LYS A 420 10.73 17.06 -7.14
N VAL A 421 11.19 18.20 -6.60
CA VAL A 421 11.38 18.35 -5.15
C VAL A 421 10.04 18.31 -4.41
N THR A 422 8.97 18.91 -4.98
CA THR A 422 7.63 18.87 -4.40
C THR A 422 7.05 17.45 -4.41
N LEU A 423 7.23 16.72 -5.51
CA LEU A 423 6.79 15.32 -5.59
C LEU A 423 7.50 14.44 -4.55
N ALA A 424 8.80 14.61 -4.37
CA ALA A 424 9.56 13.92 -3.33
C ALA A 424 9.08 14.31 -1.91
N ARG A 425 8.72 15.60 -1.72
CA ARG A 425 8.17 16.07 -0.45
C ARG A 425 6.79 15.46 -0.17
N PHE A 426 5.91 15.35 -1.18
CA PHE A 426 4.62 14.66 -1.06
C PHE A 426 4.80 13.22 -0.57
N SER A 427 5.72 12.48 -1.16
CA SER A 427 6.02 11.10 -0.74
C SER A 427 6.45 11.00 0.72
N LYS A 428 7.27 11.95 1.21
CA LYS A 428 7.71 12.01 2.62
C LYS A 428 6.57 12.32 3.59
N GLU A 429 5.61 13.12 3.17
CA GLU A 429 4.43 13.49 3.96
C GLU A 429 3.30 12.45 3.88
N GLY A 430 3.50 11.35 3.19
CA GLY A 430 2.50 10.28 3.10
C GLY A 430 1.50 10.41 1.96
N ILE A 431 1.55 11.49 1.18
CA ILE A 431 0.70 11.69 0.00
C ILE A 431 1.09 10.69 -1.09
N GLN A 432 0.13 10.05 -1.72
CA GLN A 432 0.33 9.34 -2.99
C GLN A 432 0.56 10.38 -4.09
N GLY A 433 1.81 10.64 -4.41
CA GLY A 433 2.21 11.61 -5.40
C GLY A 433 2.05 11.08 -6.83
N ILE A 434 1.48 11.90 -7.69
CA ILE A 434 1.42 11.65 -9.13
C ILE A 434 2.28 12.71 -9.80
N GLY A 435 3.42 12.30 -10.33
CA GLY A 435 4.31 13.18 -11.09
C GLY A 435 3.92 13.18 -12.56
N SER A 436 3.65 14.35 -13.13
CA SER A 436 3.44 14.45 -14.58
C SER A 436 4.43 15.37 -15.25
N ASP A 437 4.86 15.00 -16.43
CA ASP A 437 5.73 15.81 -17.28
C ASP A 437 5.58 15.37 -18.75
N ILE A 438 5.91 16.28 -19.69
CA ILE A 438 6.06 15.95 -21.10
C ILE A 438 7.36 15.15 -21.34
N ASP A 439 8.35 15.28 -20.44
CA ASP A 439 9.61 14.56 -20.49
C ASP A 439 9.42 13.13 -19.93
N PRO A 440 9.72 12.06 -20.72
CA PRO A 440 9.59 10.68 -20.27
C PRO A 440 10.49 10.32 -19.07
N LYS A 441 11.49 11.14 -18.72
CA LYS A 441 12.29 10.99 -17.48
C LYS A 441 11.45 10.98 -16.21
N ILE A 442 10.20 11.43 -16.26
CA ILE A 442 9.30 11.37 -15.11
C ILE A 442 9.18 9.95 -14.54
N SER A 443 9.27 8.92 -15.38
CA SER A 443 9.25 7.52 -14.94
C SER A 443 10.45 7.17 -14.07
N GLU A 444 11.64 7.63 -14.42
CA GLU A 444 12.88 7.45 -13.64
C GLU A 444 12.81 8.22 -12.32
N VAL A 445 12.36 9.48 -12.37
CA VAL A 445 12.19 10.33 -11.19
C VAL A 445 11.23 9.71 -10.19
N CYS A 446 10.09 9.21 -10.62
CA CYS A 446 9.14 8.53 -9.73
C CYS A 446 9.73 7.25 -9.13
N LYS A 447 10.50 6.48 -9.91
CA LYS A 447 11.20 5.28 -9.42
C LYS A 447 12.24 5.63 -8.35
N GLU A 448 13.00 6.71 -8.52
CA GLU A 448 13.97 7.21 -7.53
C GLU A 448 13.28 7.64 -6.22
N ILE A 449 12.11 8.29 -6.31
CA ILE A 449 11.33 8.73 -5.14
C ILE A 449 10.72 7.52 -4.39
N GLY A 450 10.35 6.47 -5.11
CA GLY A 450 9.85 5.22 -4.55
C GLY A 450 8.33 5.01 -4.66
N ASN A 451 7.80 4.05 -3.92
CA ASN A 451 6.45 3.49 -4.10
C ASN A 451 5.28 4.47 -3.94
N LYS A 452 5.49 5.65 -3.35
CA LYS A 452 4.46 6.69 -3.21
C LYS A 452 4.48 7.71 -4.37
N ALA A 453 5.27 7.47 -5.42
CA ALA A 453 5.31 8.30 -6.62
C ALA A 453 4.89 7.48 -7.85
N TYR A 454 3.91 8.00 -8.59
CA TYR A 454 3.36 7.37 -9.80
C TYR A 454 3.59 8.29 -11.01
N PRO A 455 4.18 7.81 -12.10
CA PRO A 455 4.47 8.62 -13.27
C PRO A 455 3.29 8.69 -14.24
N LEU A 456 3.02 9.88 -14.77
CA LEU A 456 2.15 10.09 -15.92
C LEU A 456 2.88 10.98 -16.95
N ASN A 457 3.12 10.46 -18.15
CA ASN A 457 3.76 11.22 -19.21
C ASN A 457 2.70 11.78 -20.17
N PHE A 458 2.46 13.09 -20.10
CA PHE A 458 1.52 13.77 -20.99
C PHE A 458 1.81 15.27 -21.11
N ASP A 459 1.32 15.87 -22.20
CA ASP A 459 1.34 17.32 -22.43
C ASP A 459 0.08 17.95 -21.83
N ILE A 460 0.24 18.89 -20.90
CA ILE A 460 -0.87 19.61 -20.26
C ILE A 460 -1.66 20.47 -21.23
N SER A 461 -1.10 20.87 -22.36
CA SER A 461 -1.79 21.66 -23.41
C SER A 461 -2.75 20.80 -24.26
N SER A 462 -2.60 19.47 -24.24
CA SER A 462 -3.49 18.55 -24.91
C SER A 462 -4.69 18.17 -24.03
N GLU A 463 -5.87 18.68 -24.35
CA GLU A 463 -7.09 18.42 -23.58
C GLU A 463 -7.41 16.93 -23.48
N ASP A 464 -7.24 16.17 -24.57
CA ASP A 464 -7.52 14.73 -24.58
C ASP A 464 -6.50 13.95 -23.73
N ALA A 465 -5.22 14.33 -23.78
CA ALA A 465 -4.20 13.71 -22.95
C ALA A 465 -4.44 13.98 -21.46
N VAL A 466 -4.83 15.20 -21.10
CA VAL A 466 -5.20 15.53 -19.71
C VAL A 466 -6.44 14.75 -19.27
N ARG A 467 -7.49 14.67 -20.08
CA ARG A 467 -8.67 13.87 -19.75
C ARG A 467 -8.31 12.39 -19.51
N GLN A 468 -7.48 11.82 -20.38
CA GLN A 468 -7.04 10.43 -20.22
C GLN A 468 -6.22 10.27 -18.93
N ALA A 469 -5.29 11.18 -18.64
CA ALA A 469 -4.51 11.15 -17.40
C ALA A 469 -5.40 11.19 -16.14
N PHE A 470 -6.45 12.01 -16.13
CA PHE A 470 -7.39 12.04 -15.00
C PHE A 470 -8.27 10.79 -14.91
N ARG A 471 -8.60 10.15 -16.03
CA ARG A 471 -9.24 8.81 -16.02
C ARG A 471 -8.32 7.77 -15.39
N ASP A 472 -7.04 7.79 -15.72
CA ASP A 472 -6.03 6.88 -15.16
C ASP A 472 -5.85 7.13 -13.66
N ILE A 473 -5.86 8.39 -13.20
CA ILE A 473 -5.84 8.77 -11.78
C ILE A 473 -7.05 8.18 -11.05
N VAL A 474 -8.24 8.37 -11.58
CA VAL A 474 -9.47 7.85 -10.98
C VAL A 474 -9.46 6.32 -10.96
N ARG A 475 -9.05 5.68 -12.05
CA ARG A 475 -8.97 4.21 -12.16
C ARG A 475 -8.03 3.61 -11.11
N ASN A 476 -6.86 4.23 -10.88
CA ASN A 476 -5.80 3.68 -10.05
C ASN A 476 -5.89 4.09 -8.57
N PHE A 477 -6.55 5.23 -8.27
CA PHE A 477 -6.55 5.82 -6.92
C PHE A 477 -7.95 6.21 -6.42
N GLY A 478 -8.97 6.12 -7.26
CA GLY A 478 -10.34 6.48 -6.94
C GLY A 478 -10.67 7.97 -7.01
N GLY A 479 -9.68 8.86 -7.13
CA GLY A 479 -9.90 10.32 -7.17
C GLY A 479 -8.63 11.10 -6.90
N ILE A 480 -8.78 12.40 -6.58
CA ILE A 480 -7.68 13.34 -6.35
C ILE A 480 -8.02 14.35 -5.26
N ASP A 481 -7.03 14.75 -4.45
CA ASP A 481 -7.21 15.71 -3.36
C ASP A 481 -6.38 16.98 -3.54
N VAL A 482 -5.24 16.88 -4.23
CA VAL A 482 -4.27 17.97 -4.37
C VAL A 482 -3.82 18.11 -5.81
N VAL A 483 -3.73 19.34 -6.29
CA VAL A 483 -3.06 19.67 -7.57
C VAL A 483 -2.07 20.79 -7.36
N PHE A 484 -0.81 20.52 -7.61
CA PHE A 484 0.23 21.52 -7.75
C PHE A 484 0.46 21.83 -9.22
N ASN A 485 -0.16 22.93 -9.70
CA ASN A 485 -0.01 23.46 -11.04
C ASN A 485 1.37 24.13 -11.17
N ASN A 486 2.39 23.37 -11.53
CA ASN A 486 3.76 23.82 -11.58
C ASN A 486 4.34 23.86 -13.00
N ALA A 487 3.91 23.00 -13.91
CA ALA A 487 4.38 22.99 -15.28
C ALA A 487 4.36 24.40 -15.92
N GLY A 488 5.38 24.70 -16.68
CA GLY A 488 5.46 26.01 -17.31
C GLY A 488 6.55 26.09 -18.36
N TYR A 489 6.37 27.02 -19.26
CA TYR A 489 7.32 27.39 -20.34
C TYR A 489 7.78 28.83 -20.17
N LEU A 490 9.07 29.04 -20.34
CA LEU A 490 9.69 30.38 -20.34
C LEU A 490 10.68 30.52 -21.50
N LYS A 491 10.50 31.54 -22.31
CA LYS A 491 11.46 32.06 -23.25
C LYS A 491 11.47 33.59 -23.13
N PRO A 492 12.52 34.18 -22.56
CA PRO A 492 12.64 35.66 -22.46
C PRO A 492 12.77 36.29 -23.83
N SER A 493 12.10 37.44 -24.03
CA SER A 493 12.22 38.25 -25.24
C SER A 493 11.80 39.69 -24.93
N PRO A 494 12.51 40.72 -25.43
CA PRO A 494 12.03 42.10 -25.39
C PRO A 494 10.66 42.25 -26.03
N LEU A 495 9.89 43.25 -25.60
CA LEU A 495 8.49 43.41 -26.03
C LEU A 495 8.38 43.58 -27.56
N ASP A 496 9.24 44.36 -28.16
CA ASP A 496 9.28 44.66 -29.60
C ASP A 496 9.84 43.51 -30.46
N GLU A 497 10.58 42.57 -29.86
CA GLU A 497 11.13 41.40 -30.52
C GLU A 497 10.26 40.15 -30.30
N THR A 498 9.27 40.21 -29.41
CA THR A 498 8.42 39.07 -29.06
C THR A 498 7.53 38.66 -30.24
N THR A 499 7.71 37.44 -30.75
CA THR A 499 6.86 36.91 -31.82
C THR A 499 5.50 36.46 -31.31
N ILE A 500 4.48 36.49 -32.20
CA ILE A 500 3.15 35.95 -31.88
C ILE A 500 3.21 34.46 -31.55
N GLN A 501 4.12 33.71 -32.19
CA GLN A 501 4.33 32.28 -31.91
C GLN A 501 4.84 32.08 -30.48
N ASP A 502 5.81 32.88 -30.01
CA ASP A 502 6.33 32.79 -28.65
C ASP A 502 5.25 33.15 -27.63
N LEU A 503 4.48 34.22 -27.87
CA LEU A 503 3.36 34.59 -27.01
C LEU A 503 2.31 33.49 -26.95
N ARG A 504 1.89 32.92 -28.10
CA ARG A 504 0.92 31.82 -28.16
C ARG A 504 1.41 30.59 -27.36
N LYS A 505 2.68 30.22 -27.48
CA LYS A 505 3.24 29.10 -26.74
C LYS A 505 3.21 29.30 -25.22
N HIS A 506 3.48 30.51 -24.74
CA HIS A 506 3.35 30.86 -23.33
C HIS A 506 1.89 30.74 -22.86
N VAL A 507 0.95 31.28 -23.63
CA VAL A 507 -0.48 31.22 -23.32
C VAL A 507 -0.98 29.76 -23.34
N GLU A 508 -0.59 28.99 -24.36
CA GLU A 508 -1.00 27.59 -24.52
C GLU A 508 -0.60 26.73 -23.32
N ILE A 509 0.68 26.80 -22.91
CA ILE A 509 1.20 25.97 -21.84
C ILE A 509 0.81 26.54 -20.45
N ASN A 510 1.17 27.82 -20.18
CA ASN A 510 1.06 28.38 -18.84
C ASN A 510 -0.37 28.76 -18.43
N SER A 511 -1.23 29.06 -19.42
CA SER A 511 -2.61 29.51 -19.18
C SER A 511 -3.61 28.41 -19.53
N ILE A 512 -3.71 27.98 -20.79
CA ILE A 512 -4.68 27.01 -21.25
C ILE A 512 -4.43 25.63 -20.64
N GLY A 513 -3.19 25.13 -20.67
CA GLY A 513 -2.81 23.86 -20.07
C GLY A 513 -3.11 23.82 -18.57
N THR A 514 -2.72 24.87 -17.84
CA THR A 514 -3.06 25.03 -16.41
C THR A 514 -4.55 25.01 -16.17
N PHE A 515 -5.35 25.68 -17.03
CA PHE A 515 -6.82 25.67 -16.93
C PHE A 515 -7.39 24.27 -17.16
N ILE A 516 -6.95 23.54 -18.18
CA ILE A 516 -7.46 22.19 -18.49
C ILE A 516 -7.23 21.25 -17.30
N VAL A 517 -6.01 21.20 -16.75
CA VAL A 517 -5.67 20.40 -15.57
C VAL A 517 -6.54 20.78 -14.37
N THR A 518 -6.66 22.08 -14.11
CA THR A 518 -7.47 22.60 -12.99
C THR A 518 -8.93 22.20 -13.12
N ARG A 519 -9.52 22.34 -14.32
CA ARG A 519 -10.92 22.02 -14.60
C ARG A 519 -11.21 20.53 -14.38
N GLU A 520 -10.38 19.64 -14.89
CA GLU A 520 -10.60 18.20 -14.76
C GLU A 520 -10.45 17.75 -13.29
N ALA A 521 -9.46 18.25 -12.57
CA ALA A 521 -9.32 17.97 -11.13
C ALA A 521 -10.51 18.52 -10.32
N PHE A 522 -10.94 19.74 -10.62
CA PHE A 522 -12.08 20.38 -9.92
C PHE A 522 -13.38 19.55 -10.06
N LYS A 523 -13.65 19.00 -11.26
CA LYS A 523 -14.79 18.11 -11.49
C LYS A 523 -14.75 16.88 -10.58
N ILE A 524 -13.58 16.26 -10.44
CA ILE A 524 -13.38 15.07 -9.62
C ILE A 524 -13.53 15.41 -8.14
N MET A 525 -12.86 16.46 -7.64
CA MET A 525 -12.96 16.89 -6.24
C MET A 525 -14.39 17.24 -5.85
N LYS A 526 -15.13 17.90 -6.75
CA LYS A 526 -16.55 18.21 -6.53
C LYS A 526 -17.41 16.95 -6.41
N LYS A 527 -17.20 15.93 -7.26
CA LYS A 527 -17.91 14.65 -7.19
C LYS A 527 -17.54 13.87 -5.93
N GLN A 528 -16.29 13.93 -5.52
CA GLN A 528 -15.76 13.29 -4.32
C GLN A 528 -16.39 13.88 -3.04
N GLY A 529 -16.62 15.20 -2.99
CA GLY A 529 -17.32 15.87 -1.88
C GLY A 529 -16.53 15.91 -0.56
N THR A 530 -15.23 15.70 -0.59
CA THR A 530 -14.32 15.70 0.60
C THR A 530 -13.34 16.87 0.58
N GLY A 531 -13.65 17.93 -0.17
CA GLY A 531 -12.77 19.07 -0.34
C GLY A 531 -11.59 18.77 -1.26
N GLY A 532 -10.58 19.64 -1.20
CA GLY A 532 -9.35 19.52 -1.97
C GLY A 532 -8.52 20.78 -1.92
N SER A 533 -7.28 20.72 -2.44
CA SER A 533 -6.37 21.87 -2.45
C SER A 533 -5.70 22.04 -3.80
N PHE A 534 -5.84 23.24 -4.37
CA PHE A 534 -5.06 23.68 -5.52
C PHE A 534 -3.95 24.62 -5.05
N VAL A 535 -2.73 24.38 -5.53
CA VAL A 535 -1.62 25.32 -5.40
C VAL A 535 -1.09 25.65 -6.79
N PHE A 536 -0.99 26.93 -7.10
CA PHE A 536 -0.50 27.42 -8.39
C PHE A 536 0.91 27.99 -8.23
N ASN A 537 1.85 27.50 -9.01
CA ASN A 537 3.18 28.06 -9.10
C ASN A 537 3.18 29.17 -10.16
N VAL A 538 3.32 30.40 -9.70
CA VAL A 538 3.43 31.55 -10.60
C VAL A 538 4.88 32.12 -10.60
N THR A 539 5.06 33.40 -10.63
CA THR A 539 6.37 34.05 -10.67
C THR A 539 6.26 35.46 -10.11
N LYS A 540 7.32 35.95 -9.52
CA LYS A 540 7.38 37.36 -9.12
C LYS A 540 7.01 38.35 -10.25
N ASN A 541 7.20 37.95 -11.52
CA ASN A 541 6.87 38.81 -12.67
C ASN A 541 5.36 39.13 -12.78
N VAL A 542 4.50 38.46 -12.01
CA VAL A 542 3.07 38.80 -11.89
C VAL A 542 2.87 40.06 -11.07
N THR A 543 3.66 40.28 -10.03
CA THR A 543 3.55 41.42 -9.11
C THR A 543 4.62 42.48 -9.35
N ASN A 544 5.81 42.06 -9.80
CA ASN A 544 6.96 42.94 -10.07
C ASN A 544 7.60 42.53 -11.40
N PRO A 545 7.13 43.11 -12.54
CA PRO A 545 7.59 42.77 -13.89
C PRO A 545 9.09 42.98 -14.09
N GLY A 546 9.73 42.09 -14.82
CA GLY A 546 11.12 42.21 -15.27
C GLY A 546 11.22 42.32 -16.77
N ASP A 547 12.31 42.96 -17.25
CA ASP A 547 12.58 43.12 -18.68
C ASP A 547 12.62 41.78 -19.42
N GLY A 548 12.03 41.74 -20.60
CA GLY A 548 11.97 40.56 -21.45
C GLY A 548 11.07 39.44 -20.93
N MET A 549 10.22 39.71 -19.92
CA MET A 549 9.37 38.71 -19.28
C MET A 549 7.86 38.89 -19.57
N MET A 550 7.49 39.73 -20.53
CA MET A 550 6.11 40.09 -20.82
C MET A 550 5.25 38.86 -21.09
N SER A 551 5.62 38.01 -22.05
CA SER A 551 4.82 36.81 -22.40
C SER A 551 4.70 35.81 -21.23
N TYR A 552 5.78 35.64 -20.49
CA TYR A 552 5.78 34.76 -19.30
C TYR A 552 4.96 35.36 -18.16
N GLY A 553 5.22 36.62 -17.80
CA GLY A 553 4.52 37.28 -16.69
C GLY A 553 3.01 37.35 -16.91
N THR A 554 2.56 37.70 -18.11
CA THR A 554 1.13 37.78 -18.45
C THR A 554 0.46 36.42 -18.48
N SER A 555 1.12 35.37 -19.02
CA SER A 555 0.59 34.01 -19.01
C SER A 555 0.48 33.41 -17.58
N LYS A 556 1.40 33.72 -16.68
CA LYS A 556 1.34 33.33 -15.27
C LYS A 556 0.36 34.20 -14.45
N ALA A 557 0.10 35.45 -14.84
CA ALA A 557 -0.96 36.27 -14.24
C ALA A 557 -2.34 35.68 -14.48
N PHE A 558 -2.58 35.02 -15.63
CA PHE A 558 -3.78 34.24 -15.87
C PHE A 558 -3.95 33.13 -14.79
N ALA A 559 -2.90 32.36 -14.50
CA ALA A 559 -2.94 31.29 -13.49
C ALA A 559 -3.22 31.85 -12.07
N ALA A 560 -2.65 33.00 -11.71
CA ALA A 560 -2.93 33.68 -10.45
C ALA A 560 -4.40 34.12 -10.33
N GLN A 561 -4.99 34.64 -11.41
CA GLN A 561 -6.39 35.03 -11.43
C GLN A 561 -7.31 33.80 -11.44
N LEU A 562 -6.96 32.74 -12.19
CA LEU A 562 -7.66 31.46 -12.19
C LEU A 562 -7.76 30.88 -10.77
N SER A 563 -6.68 30.93 -9.98
CA SER A 563 -6.67 30.49 -8.58
C SER A 563 -7.76 31.16 -7.74
N ARG A 564 -7.99 32.46 -7.94
CA ARG A 564 -9.05 33.20 -7.21
C ARG A 564 -10.45 32.74 -7.60
N TYR A 565 -10.69 32.43 -8.88
CA TYR A 565 -11.96 31.83 -9.31
C TYR A 565 -12.16 30.44 -8.76
N VAL A 566 -11.11 29.60 -8.73
CA VAL A 566 -11.16 28.27 -8.09
C VAL A 566 -11.50 28.41 -6.60
N ALA A 567 -10.92 29.36 -5.88
CA ALA A 567 -11.23 29.64 -4.49
C ALA A 567 -12.71 30.07 -4.31
N LEU A 568 -13.18 30.98 -5.16
CA LEU A 568 -14.55 31.51 -5.11
C LEU A 568 -15.60 30.41 -5.39
N GLU A 569 -15.42 29.64 -6.46
CA GLU A 569 -16.38 28.63 -6.88
C GLU A 569 -16.26 27.31 -6.08
N GLY A 570 -15.04 27.00 -5.61
CA GLY A 570 -14.70 25.78 -4.90
C GLY A 570 -15.03 25.83 -3.40
N GLY A 571 -15.06 27.00 -2.78
CA GLY A 571 -15.19 27.15 -1.34
C GLY A 571 -16.41 26.42 -0.75
N LYS A 572 -17.56 26.46 -1.40
CA LYS A 572 -18.78 25.75 -0.98
C LYS A 572 -18.66 24.20 -1.02
N PHE A 573 -17.63 23.69 -1.67
CA PHE A 573 -17.30 22.25 -1.73
C PHE A 573 -16.10 21.90 -0.84
N GLY A 574 -15.59 22.85 -0.03
CA GLY A 574 -14.37 22.65 0.76
C GLY A 574 -13.08 22.65 -0.05
N ILE A 575 -13.13 23.15 -1.31
CA ILE A 575 -11.95 23.20 -2.18
C ILE A 575 -11.24 24.55 -1.96
N ARG A 576 -9.97 24.49 -1.53
CA ARG A 576 -9.10 25.65 -1.34
C ARG A 576 -8.19 25.86 -2.55
N SER A 577 -7.80 27.09 -2.79
CA SER A 577 -6.90 27.43 -3.89
C SER A 577 -5.98 28.59 -3.53
N ASN A 578 -4.69 28.36 -3.56
CA ASN A 578 -3.69 29.36 -3.19
C ASN A 578 -2.55 29.41 -4.24
N VAL A 579 -1.73 30.43 -4.14
CA VAL A 579 -0.65 30.69 -5.09
C VAL A 579 0.67 30.77 -4.35
N VAL A 580 1.71 30.12 -4.85
CA VAL A 580 3.12 30.35 -4.49
C VAL A 580 3.77 31.21 -5.56
N ASN A 581 4.52 32.22 -5.13
CA ASN A 581 5.12 33.22 -6.01
C ASN A 581 6.65 33.29 -5.81
N PRO A 582 7.41 32.30 -6.33
CA PRO A 582 8.86 32.26 -6.17
C PRO A 582 9.59 33.24 -7.10
N ASP A 583 10.82 33.64 -6.70
CA ASP A 583 11.79 34.34 -7.54
C ASP A 583 13.07 33.51 -7.69
N LYS A 584 13.59 33.42 -8.91
CA LYS A 584 14.94 32.95 -9.26
C LYS A 584 15.33 31.61 -8.60
N ILE A 585 14.61 30.54 -8.92
CA ILE A 585 15.02 29.19 -8.54
C ILE A 585 16.05 28.68 -9.56
N PHE A 586 17.29 28.47 -9.12
CA PHE A 586 18.40 28.08 -10.01
C PHE A 586 18.64 26.58 -10.04
N ARG A 587 18.61 25.94 -8.88
CA ARG A 587 18.97 24.53 -8.75
C ARG A 587 18.00 23.61 -9.50
N GLU A 588 18.55 22.72 -10.34
CA GLU A 588 17.83 21.75 -11.18
C GLU A 588 16.78 22.38 -12.12
N SER A 589 16.89 23.68 -12.41
CA SER A 589 15.96 24.41 -13.25
C SER A 589 16.50 24.61 -14.68
N ARG A 590 15.84 23.99 -15.65
CA ARG A 590 16.19 24.10 -17.09
C ARG A 590 16.15 25.54 -17.62
N ILE A 591 15.45 26.42 -16.95
CA ILE A 591 15.34 27.86 -17.32
C ILE A 591 16.69 28.56 -17.31
N TRP A 592 17.63 28.09 -16.50
CA TRP A 592 18.95 28.72 -16.31
C TRP A 592 20.09 27.99 -17.03
N GLU A 593 19.77 26.96 -17.83
CA GLU A 593 20.75 26.25 -18.64
C GLU A 593 21.29 27.14 -19.80
N GLY A 594 22.43 26.76 -20.40
CA GLY A 594 23.00 27.45 -21.55
C GLY A 594 23.60 28.81 -21.26
N GLY A 595 24.07 29.09 -20.03
CA GLY A 595 24.75 30.35 -19.68
C GLY A 595 23.82 31.54 -19.40
N VAL A 596 22.52 31.26 -19.20
CA VAL A 596 21.53 32.34 -18.94
C VAL A 596 21.81 33.07 -17.63
N LEU A 597 22.24 32.35 -16.57
CA LEU A 597 22.61 32.95 -15.29
C LEU A 597 23.80 33.90 -15.43
N GLU A 598 24.85 33.42 -16.07
CA GLU A 598 26.10 34.18 -16.29
C GLU A 598 25.85 35.44 -17.11
N ASN A 599 25.07 35.32 -18.18
CA ASN A 599 24.73 36.47 -19.05
C ASN A 599 23.92 37.54 -18.29
N ARG A 600 22.96 37.12 -17.45
CA ARG A 600 22.16 38.05 -16.66
C ARG A 600 22.94 38.69 -15.52
N ALA A 601 23.84 37.98 -14.87
CA ALA A 601 24.74 38.52 -13.86
C ALA A 601 25.68 39.56 -14.48
N LYS A 602 26.27 39.21 -15.62
CA LYS A 602 27.16 40.12 -16.39
C LYS A 602 26.43 41.39 -16.82
N ALA A 603 25.19 41.29 -17.31
CA ALA A 603 24.39 42.46 -17.72
C ALA A 603 24.13 43.43 -16.55
N LYS A 604 24.15 42.94 -15.30
CA LYS A 604 24.03 43.75 -14.08
C LYS A 604 25.37 44.14 -13.45
N GLY A 605 26.48 43.73 -14.04
CA GLY A 605 27.83 44.04 -13.52
C GLY A 605 28.16 43.34 -12.19
N ILE A 606 27.54 42.19 -11.90
CA ILE A 606 27.71 41.42 -10.66
C ILE A 606 28.07 39.97 -10.97
N THR A 607 28.54 39.24 -9.96
CA THR A 607 28.84 37.81 -10.08
C THR A 607 27.56 36.96 -10.09
N PRO A 608 27.58 35.73 -10.66
CA PRO A 608 26.45 34.80 -10.55
C PRO A 608 25.98 34.54 -9.11
N GLU A 609 26.90 34.44 -8.16
CA GLU A 609 26.57 34.25 -6.75
C GLU A 609 25.87 35.47 -6.12
N GLU A 610 26.30 36.68 -6.45
CA GLU A 610 25.62 37.92 -6.04
C GLU A 610 24.24 38.02 -6.70
N TYR A 611 24.11 37.56 -7.94
CA TYR A 611 22.83 37.54 -8.65
C TYR A 611 21.83 36.60 -7.98
N LYS A 612 22.28 35.41 -7.54
CA LYS A 612 21.44 34.44 -6.79
C LYS A 612 20.93 35.00 -5.46
N LYS A 613 21.75 35.76 -4.76
CA LYS A 613 21.48 36.36 -3.44
C LYS A 613 20.97 37.81 -3.51
N GLY A 614 20.51 38.27 -4.67
CA GLY A 614 20.08 39.66 -4.91
C GLY A 614 18.69 40.01 -4.34
N ASN A 615 18.30 39.45 -3.19
CA ASN A 615 17.07 39.75 -2.44
C ASN A 615 17.40 40.39 -1.06
N LEU A 616 16.39 40.80 -0.31
CA LEU A 616 16.58 41.49 1.00
C LEU A 616 17.27 40.59 2.02
N LEU A 617 16.94 39.29 2.09
CA LEU A 617 17.55 38.33 3.00
C LEU A 617 18.95 37.89 2.57
N ARG A 618 19.37 38.23 1.33
CA ARG A 618 20.66 37.82 0.72
C ARG A 618 20.85 36.28 0.73
N VAL A 619 19.80 35.55 0.44
CA VAL A 619 19.80 34.09 0.36
C VAL A 619 19.48 33.60 -1.04
N GLU A 620 19.96 32.40 -1.39
CA GLU A 620 19.47 31.69 -2.57
C GLU A 620 18.11 31.06 -2.23
N VAL A 621 17.09 31.32 -3.06
CA VAL A 621 15.79 30.65 -2.93
C VAL A 621 15.88 29.27 -3.57
N LEU A 622 15.59 28.24 -2.78
CA LEU A 622 15.73 26.84 -3.19
C LEU A 622 14.37 26.22 -3.53
N PRO A 623 14.32 25.18 -4.38
CA PRO A 623 13.10 24.42 -4.65
C PRO A 623 12.41 23.90 -3.39
N GLU A 624 13.19 23.52 -2.36
CA GLU A 624 12.67 23.04 -1.06
C GLU A 624 11.87 24.10 -0.31
N HIS A 625 12.24 25.38 -0.42
CA HIS A 625 11.47 26.46 0.19
C HIS A 625 10.05 26.51 -0.40
N VAL A 626 9.93 26.31 -1.72
CA VAL A 626 8.65 26.27 -2.41
C VAL A 626 7.87 25.00 -2.02
N ALA A 627 8.51 23.82 -2.08
CA ALA A 627 7.90 22.55 -1.75
C ALA A 627 7.35 22.49 -0.32
N ASN A 628 8.07 23.06 0.65
CA ASN A 628 7.63 23.14 2.04
C ASN A 628 6.37 24.02 2.16
N VAL A 629 6.34 25.19 1.53
CA VAL A 629 5.13 26.04 1.55
C VAL A 629 3.95 25.36 0.87
N VAL A 630 4.18 24.66 -0.25
CA VAL A 630 3.13 23.89 -0.94
C VAL A 630 2.51 22.85 -0.03
N VAL A 631 3.32 22.08 0.71
CA VAL A 631 2.82 21.07 1.65
C VAL A 631 2.06 21.70 2.81
N GLU A 632 2.57 22.79 3.40
CA GLU A 632 1.85 23.47 4.48
C GLU A 632 0.50 24.04 4.01
N LEU A 633 0.40 24.55 2.78
CA LEU A 633 -0.86 25.03 2.19
C LEU A 633 -1.92 23.91 2.02
N ILE A 634 -1.50 22.64 2.01
CA ILE A 634 -2.41 21.49 1.92
C ILE A 634 -3.01 21.16 3.29
N LYS A 635 -2.25 21.31 4.38
CA LYS A 635 -2.65 20.95 5.74
C LYS A 635 -3.78 21.82 6.25
N ASP A 636 -4.81 21.19 6.83
CA ASP A 636 -5.99 21.89 7.32
C ASP A 636 -5.76 22.53 8.70
N ASP A 637 -4.90 21.97 9.53
CA ASP A 637 -4.52 22.53 10.84
C ASP A 637 -3.73 23.84 10.70
N VAL A 638 -2.99 24.04 9.60
CA VAL A 638 -2.17 25.24 9.36
C VAL A 638 -2.92 26.25 8.50
N PHE A 639 -3.44 25.83 7.34
CA PHE A 639 -4.03 26.71 6.33
C PHE A 639 -5.49 26.39 6.00
N GLY A 640 -6.22 25.65 6.85
CA GLY A 640 -7.61 25.25 6.59
C GLY A 640 -8.58 26.41 6.37
N ALA A 641 -8.30 27.56 6.96
CA ALA A 641 -9.08 28.80 6.79
C ALA A 641 -8.52 29.74 5.72
N THR A 642 -7.54 29.30 4.89
CA THR A 642 -6.86 30.16 3.91
C THR A 642 -7.11 29.70 2.49
N THR A 643 -7.69 30.59 1.67
CA THR A 643 -7.92 30.39 0.24
C THR A 643 -7.85 31.74 -0.51
N GLY A 644 -7.50 31.70 -1.79
CA GLY A 644 -7.38 32.89 -2.66
C GLY A 644 -6.16 33.76 -2.39
N THR A 645 -5.19 33.29 -1.58
CA THR A 645 -4.00 34.06 -1.22
C THR A 645 -2.81 33.77 -2.16
N MET A 646 -1.87 34.73 -2.20
CA MET A 646 -0.58 34.59 -2.91
C MET A 646 0.55 34.77 -1.89
N ILE A 647 1.42 33.75 -1.79
CA ILE A 647 2.55 33.72 -0.86
C ILE A 647 3.84 33.92 -1.63
N PRO A 648 4.58 35.05 -1.41
CA PRO A 648 5.87 35.25 -2.01
C PRO A 648 6.94 34.36 -1.37
N ILE A 649 7.78 33.76 -2.22
CA ILE A 649 8.93 32.93 -1.79
C ILE A 649 10.15 33.45 -2.57
N ASP A 650 10.60 34.64 -2.22
CA ASP A 650 11.56 35.43 -3.00
C ASP A 650 12.71 36.05 -2.18
N GLY A 651 12.72 35.79 -0.87
CA GLY A 651 13.68 36.40 0.04
C GLY A 651 13.51 37.91 0.24
N GLY A 652 12.39 38.46 -0.25
CA GLY A 652 12.08 39.89 -0.27
C GLY A 652 12.64 40.59 -1.53
N ILE A 653 11.74 41.23 -2.29
CA ILE A 653 12.10 42.01 -3.48
C ILE A 653 12.52 43.41 -3.04
N LYS A 654 13.64 43.93 -3.61
CA LYS A 654 14.09 45.32 -3.40
C LYS A 654 13.31 46.26 -4.27
#